data_df88848e5fc33986e3244a8df0126e25
#
_entry.id   df88848e5fc33986e3244a8df0126e25
#
_cell.length_a   1.000
_cell.length_b   1.000
_cell.length_c   1.000
_cell.angle_alpha   90.00
_cell.angle_beta   90.00
_cell.angle_gamma   90.00
#
_symmetry.space_group_name_H-M   'P 1'
#
loop_
_entity.id
_entity.type
_entity.pdbx_description
1 polymer ?
#
loop_
_entity_poly.entity_id
_entity_poly.type
_entity_poly.pdbx_seq_one_letter_code
_entity_poly.pdbx_strand_id
1 'polypeptide(L)'
;MDTMFSIRGARSRESCRVVFGAAGSDRERLNQPVALAVTPSGDVWVADQGNSRVVEFSADGRYRVSFAVPTPAGVGLDTRGEVWVSSPAYALTGGNSVREFSPAGHQLRSFGTTQAGYGDLGNPGGLAVGPGGRIYVAQPDYGLVSVFSPAGRFYTEFGLQPDLGRAAEDLEFPQDLAIAATGPVWVADTGHDRIVQFAKVPGSPVTGAPVTGEPGGPSPLLIVGGCLLALAIAGLGWYLVRRGQARGRGATTPDGPADTPPAPASARPELTRRRLLTSATALSGVAAGTAVLPASLRRALAATLRDPPGGSLRDVEHIVIAMQENRSFDHYFGTMPGVRGFADAAAIRLPGGGPVFRQPAPNHAQGYLAPFHLDTRTTSAQATPGTDHSWPTQHLAWNNGAMDQWVQAKGPFTMGYFTQADIPFQWELARAFTVCDHYFCSVLGPTNPNRLYMWTGTIDPGGTGGGPIIDNSPAHDNITLSWTTYPERLQQAGVSWQVYQEEDNYDDNALAWFKQFASAPAGSPLRQRGMRKGTAGWFETDARAGRLPQVSWLVAPTAQSEHPSFFPAAGAEYIASKLDAIASNEDLWHKTLFILTYDENDGLFDHVPPPVAPRGTRGEYVGGEPIGPGFRVPAVVVSPWSAGGRVCSDVLDHTSLIRIIERRFGVREPNISAFRRRTCGDFTSALRFSGPPAGYPRSPQAITLAAAAASLLSAQRGVFANPTPLVPAANQPIPGQ
;
A
#
# COMPACT_ATOMS: atom_id res chain seq x y z
N MET A 1 -35.02 14.13 14.73
CA MET A 1 -35.75 14.21 13.43
C MET A 1 -35.85 12.79 12.94
N ASP A 2 -37.04 12.23 13.03
CA ASP A 2 -37.29 10.84 12.67
C ASP A 2 -37.21 10.68 11.16
N THR A 3 -36.18 9.97 10.69
CA THR A 3 -36.03 9.67 9.28
C THR A 3 -36.77 8.36 8.98
N MET A 4 -38.05 8.47 8.68
CA MET A 4 -38.84 7.39 8.09
C MET A 4 -38.39 7.16 6.65
N PHE A 5 -37.91 5.98 6.34
CA PHE A 5 -37.63 5.55 4.96
C PHE A 5 -38.96 5.11 4.31
N SER A 6 -39.39 5.84 3.30
CA SER A 6 -40.54 5.49 2.46
C SER A 6 -40.10 5.40 0.99
N ILE A 7 -40.28 4.23 0.39
CA ILE A 7 -40.08 4.01 -1.04
C ILE A 7 -41.34 4.49 -1.79
N ARG A 8 -41.24 5.57 -2.56
CA ARG A 8 -42.29 5.98 -3.50
C ARG A 8 -41.75 5.81 -4.93
N GLY A 9 -42.32 4.88 -5.65
CA GLY A 9 -42.05 4.80 -7.09
C GLY A 9 -42.42 3.50 -7.80
N ALA A 10 -43.62 2.91 -7.53
CA ALA A 10 -44.24 1.95 -8.45
C ALA A 10 -45.74 2.13 -8.43
N ARG A 11 -46.37 2.17 -9.60
CA ARG A 11 -47.82 2.21 -9.76
C ARG A 11 -48.42 0.81 -9.55
N SER A 12 -48.35 0.33 -8.33
CA SER A 12 -49.26 -0.67 -7.75
C SER A 12 -49.29 -0.42 -6.26
N ARG A 13 -50.48 -0.56 -5.63
CA ARG A 13 -50.68 -0.38 -4.20
C ARG A 13 -50.07 -1.57 -3.44
N GLU A 14 -48.76 -1.68 -3.38
CA GLU A 14 -48.07 -2.52 -2.39
C GLU A 14 -47.74 -1.65 -1.20
N SER A 15 -48.46 -1.89 -0.11
CA SER A 15 -48.22 -1.22 1.16
C SER A 15 -46.95 -1.76 1.80
N CYS A 16 -46.04 -0.88 2.25
CA CYS A 16 -44.98 -1.24 3.18
C CYS A 16 -45.61 -1.96 4.38
N ARG A 17 -45.25 -3.24 4.61
CA ARG A 17 -45.88 -4.06 5.65
C ARG A 17 -45.26 -3.82 7.02
N VAL A 18 -43.97 -3.67 7.11
CA VAL A 18 -43.22 -3.49 8.36
C VAL A 18 -42.04 -2.54 8.16
N VAL A 19 -41.83 -1.63 9.10
CA VAL A 19 -40.62 -0.80 9.22
C VAL A 19 -40.09 -1.01 10.64
N PHE A 20 -38.83 -1.37 10.76
CA PHE A 20 -38.16 -1.53 12.04
C PHE A 20 -36.73 -1.02 11.99
N GLY A 21 -36.08 -0.86 13.16
CA GLY A 21 -34.71 -0.32 13.24
C GLY A 21 -34.69 1.20 13.13
N ALA A 22 -34.95 1.90 14.23
CA ALA A 22 -34.67 3.34 14.33
C ALA A 22 -33.17 3.59 14.49
N ALA A 23 -32.70 4.81 14.20
CA ALA A 23 -31.28 5.17 14.38
C ALA A 23 -30.90 5.16 15.88
N GLY A 24 -29.77 4.50 16.21
CA GLY A 24 -29.24 4.45 17.57
C GLY A 24 -28.40 3.21 17.88
N SER A 25 -27.98 3.06 19.13
CA SER A 25 -27.03 2.04 19.58
C SER A 25 -27.61 1.01 20.54
N ASP A 26 -28.88 1.13 20.93
CA ASP A 26 -29.51 0.09 21.75
C ASP A 26 -29.82 -1.19 20.95
N ARG A 27 -30.34 -2.22 21.62
CA ARG A 27 -30.56 -3.53 20.99
C ARG A 27 -31.56 -3.54 19.83
N GLU A 28 -32.48 -2.58 19.80
CA GLU A 28 -33.57 -2.49 18.81
C GLU A 28 -33.32 -1.44 17.75
N ARG A 29 -32.21 -0.66 17.87
CA ARG A 29 -31.83 0.40 16.95
C ARG A 29 -30.62 0.02 16.14
N LEU A 30 -30.45 0.63 14.97
CA LEU A 30 -29.36 0.39 14.04
C LEU A 30 -28.50 1.65 13.84
N ASN A 31 -27.23 1.45 13.58
CA ASN A 31 -26.31 2.53 13.25
C ASN A 31 -25.45 2.11 12.04
N GLN A 32 -25.66 2.79 10.92
CA GLN A 32 -25.01 2.44 9.64
C GLN A 32 -25.15 0.95 9.28
N PRO A 33 -26.37 0.39 9.15
CA PRO A 33 -26.55 -0.96 8.66
C PRO A 33 -26.13 -1.02 7.18
N VAL A 34 -25.28 -2.00 6.83
CA VAL A 34 -24.65 -2.09 5.50
C VAL A 34 -25.07 -3.32 4.69
N ALA A 35 -25.51 -4.38 5.34
CA ALA A 35 -25.94 -5.60 4.66
C ALA A 35 -27.05 -6.31 5.44
N LEU A 36 -27.83 -7.13 4.74
CA LEU A 36 -28.86 -7.96 5.35
C LEU A 36 -28.97 -9.34 4.67
N ALA A 37 -29.39 -10.33 5.46
CA ALA A 37 -29.79 -11.66 4.97
C ALA A 37 -31.15 -12.07 5.56
N VAL A 38 -31.95 -12.74 4.76
CA VAL A 38 -33.32 -13.14 5.17
C VAL A 38 -33.40 -14.65 5.23
N THR A 39 -33.90 -15.18 6.35
CA THR A 39 -34.19 -16.61 6.52
C THR A 39 -35.41 -17.04 5.72
N PRO A 40 -35.60 -18.33 5.43
CA PRO A 40 -36.85 -18.84 4.83
C PRO A 40 -38.11 -18.53 5.65
N SER A 41 -38.00 -18.33 6.97
CA SER A 41 -39.09 -17.90 7.86
C SER A 41 -39.40 -16.40 7.79
N GLY A 42 -38.57 -15.61 7.09
CA GLY A 42 -38.71 -14.17 6.97
C GLY A 42 -37.99 -13.37 8.06
N ASP A 43 -37.23 -14.01 8.94
CA ASP A 43 -36.41 -13.32 9.93
C ASP A 43 -35.20 -12.66 9.24
N VAL A 44 -34.75 -11.52 9.74
CA VAL A 44 -33.76 -10.65 9.07
C VAL A 44 -32.50 -10.51 9.92
N TRP A 45 -31.40 -10.94 9.40
CA TRP A 45 -30.08 -10.68 9.94
C TRP A 45 -29.48 -9.41 9.32
N VAL A 46 -28.92 -8.53 10.14
CA VAL A 46 -28.42 -7.22 9.72
C VAL A 46 -26.97 -7.03 10.19
N ALA A 47 -26.10 -6.66 9.28
CA ALA A 47 -24.77 -6.17 9.60
C ALA A 47 -24.89 -4.69 10.05
N ASP A 48 -24.88 -4.47 11.35
CA ASP A 48 -25.05 -3.17 12.01
C ASP A 48 -23.64 -2.58 12.28
N GLN A 49 -23.00 -2.09 11.21
CA GLN A 49 -21.59 -1.75 11.16
C GLN A 49 -21.21 -0.68 12.18
N GLY A 50 -21.97 0.41 12.26
CA GLY A 50 -21.68 1.50 13.18
C GLY A 50 -21.83 1.13 14.67
N ASN A 51 -22.48 0.01 14.98
CA ASN A 51 -22.56 -0.57 16.31
C ASN A 51 -21.63 -1.79 16.50
N SER A 52 -20.82 -2.14 15.49
CA SER A 52 -19.90 -3.27 15.51
C SER A 52 -20.56 -4.59 15.95
N ARG A 53 -21.68 -4.92 15.33
CA ARG A 53 -22.44 -6.14 15.65
C ARG A 53 -23.23 -6.68 14.46
N VAL A 54 -23.65 -7.92 14.57
CA VAL A 54 -24.73 -8.50 13.75
C VAL A 54 -25.94 -8.70 14.62
N VAL A 55 -27.13 -8.39 14.10
CA VAL A 55 -28.39 -8.45 14.85
C VAL A 55 -29.48 -9.15 14.04
N GLU A 56 -30.26 -9.99 14.70
CA GLU A 56 -31.46 -10.65 14.14
C GLU A 56 -32.74 -9.97 14.60
N PHE A 57 -33.63 -9.74 13.66
CA PHE A 57 -35.00 -9.34 13.87
C PHE A 57 -35.95 -10.42 13.31
N SER A 58 -37.06 -10.66 13.99
CA SER A 58 -38.10 -11.51 13.45
C SER A 58 -38.82 -10.86 12.26
N ALA A 59 -39.56 -11.64 11.49
CA ALA A 59 -40.29 -11.17 10.31
C ALA A 59 -41.27 -10.02 10.59
N ASP A 60 -41.72 -9.85 11.85
CA ASP A 60 -42.55 -8.74 12.33
C ASP A 60 -41.70 -7.59 12.95
N GLY A 61 -40.37 -7.64 12.83
CA GLY A 61 -39.47 -6.56 13.23
C GLY A 61 -39.08 -6.52 14.70
N ARG A 62 -39.31 -7.59 15.47
CA ARG A 62 -38.92 -7.67 16.87
C ARG A 62 -37.47 -8.16 16.99
N TYR A 63 -36.69 -7.53 17.87
CA TYR A 63 -35.34 -7.99 18.20
C TYR A 63 -35.36 -9.44 18.74
N ARG A 64 -34.42 -10.26 18.27
CA ARG A 64 -34.18 -11.62 18.74
C ARG A 64 -32.85 -11.78 19.45
N VAL A 65 -31.75 -11.55 18.72
CA VAL A 65 -30.39 -11.75 19.23
C VAL A 65 -29.43 -10.78 18.55
N SER A 66 -28.35 -10.45 19.22
CA SER A 66 -27.18 -9.79 18.58
C SER A 66 -25.87 -10.27 19.20
N PHE A 67 -24.80 -10.23 18.40
CA PHE A 67 -23.46 -10.55 18.86
C PHE A 67 -22.46 -9.59 18.24
N ALA A 68 -21.35 -9.36 18.95
CA ALA A 68 -20.32 -8.43 18.52
C ALA A 68 -19.54 -9.00 17.34
N VAL A 69 -19.41 -8.21 16.30
CA VAL A 69 -18.51 -8.44 15.16
C VAL A 69 -17.85 -7.10 14.82
N PRO A 70 -16.54 -6.99 14.86
CA PRO A 70 -15.87 -5.76 14.47
C PRO A 70 -16.16 -5.43 13.01
N THR A 71 -16.62 -4.22 12.74
CA THR A 71 -16.87 -3.68 11.39
C THR A 71 -17.50 -4.67 10.39
N PRO A 72 -18.71 -5.26 10.67
CA PRO A 72 -19.32 -6.19 9.73
C PRO A 72 -19.68 -5.48 8.43
N ALA A 73 -19.29 -6.03 7.28
CA ALA A 73 -19.54 -5.47 5.95
C ALA A 73 -20.57 -6.26 5.15
N GLY A 74 -20.57 -7.59 5.28
CA GLY A 74 -21.53 -8.47 4.64
C GLY A 74 -22.08 -9.50 5.63
N VAL A 75 -23.30 -9.99 5.40
CA VAL A 75 -23.91 -11.07 6.16
C VAL A 75 -24.64 -12.02 5.23
N GLY A 76 -24.43 -13.33 5.40
CA GLY A 76 -25.08 -14.39 4.62
C GLY A 76 -25.45 -15.57 5.49
N LEU A 77 -26.38 -16.39 5.02
CA LEU A 77 -26.86 -17.56 5.73
C LEU A 77 -26.61 -18.82 4.93
N ASP A 78 -26.20 -19.89 5.57
CA ASP A 78 -26.15 -21.20 4.95
C ASP A 78 -27.45 -21.99 5.16
N THR A 79 -27.52 -23.18 4.57
CA THR A 79 -28.70 -24.05 4.64
C THR A 79 -28.95 -24.64 6.03
N ARG A 80 -28.01 -24.51 6.97
CA ARG A 80 -28.10 -24.92 8.35
C ARG A 80 -28.60 -23.78 9.26
N GLY A 81 -28.70 -22.57 8.70
CA GLY A 81 -29.01 -21.34 9.42
C GLY A 81 -27.81 -20.72 10.11
N GLU A 82 -26.59 -21.17 9.84
CA GLU A 82 -25.37 -20.55 10.36
C GLU A 82 -25.11 -19.22 9.66
N VAL A 83 -24.60 -18.25 10.41
CA VAL A 83 -24.44 -16.86 10.01
C VAL A 83 -23.00 -16.61 9.60
N TRP A 84 -22.79 -16.26 8.34
CA TRP A 84 -21.50 -15.91 7.78
C TRP A 84 -21.37 -14.40 7.68
N VAL A 85 -20.25 -13.84 8.15
CA VAL A 85 -20.01 -12.40 8.23
C VAL A 85 -18.64 -12.08 7.66
N SER A 86 -18.60 -11.19 6.68
CA SER A 86 -17.35 -10.56 6.23
C SER A 86 -17.04 -9.34 7.09
N SER A 87 -15.76 -9.11 7.36
CA SER A 87 -15.31 -8.07 8.28
C SER A 87 -13.99 -7.50 7.78
N PRO A 88 -13.99 -6.30 7.19
CA PRO A 88 -12.74 -5.62 6.83
C PRO A 88 -11.99 -5.18 8.08
N ALA A 89 -10.66 -5.27 8.03
CA ALA A 89 -9.77 -4.80 9.09
C ALA A 89 -9.56 -3.29 8.97
N TYR A 90 -10.42 -2.51 9.59
CA TYR A 90 -10.05 -1.12 9.83
C TYR A 90 -9.16 -1.06 11.09
N ALA A 91 -7.86 -0.98 10.88
CA ALA A 91 -6.74 -0.54 11.76
C ALA A 91 -6.69 -0.95 13.26
N LEU A 92 -7.72 -1.45 13.91
CA LEU A 92 -7.72 -1.64 15.36
C LEU A 92 -8.30 -2.96 15.88
N THR A 93 -8.78 -3.88 15.04
CA THR A 93 -9.58 -5.03 15.54
C THR A 93 -9.31 -6.39 14.89
N GLY A 94 -8.09 -6.65 14.40
CA GLY A 94 -7.71 -7.97 13.88
C GLY A 94 -8.20 -8.22 12.45
N GLY A 95 -7.30 -8.52 11.56
CA GLY A 95 -7.31 -8.75 10.12
C GLY A 95 -8.64 -8.95 9.38
N ASN A 96 -8.63 -8.66 8.09
CA ASN A 96 -9.71 -9.00 7.16
C ASN A 96 -10.15 -10.44 7.36
N SER A 97 -11.44 -10.69 7.53
CA SER A 97 -11.91 -12.04 7.87
C SER A 97 -13.32 -12.32 7.40
N VAL A 98 -13.56 -13.59 7.14
CA VAL A 98 -14.90 -14.17 7.10
C VAL A 98 -15.05 -15.06 8.33
N ARG A 99 -16.12 -14.87 9.06
CA ARG A 99 -16.43 -15.58 10.31
C ARG A 99 -17.75 -16.29 10.19
N GLU A 100 -17.81 -17.50 10.71
CA GLU A 100 -19.02 -18.30 10.83
C GLU A 100 -19.49 -18.32 12.29
N PHE A 101 -20.76 -18.05 12.49
CA PHE A 101 -21.40 -18.05 13.80
C PHE A 101 -22.61 -18.99 13.81
N SER A 102 -22.85 -19.64 14.95
CA SER A 102 -24.14 -20.25 15.19
C SER A 102 -25.24 -19.17 15.29
N PRO A 103 -26.53 -19.51 15.10
CA PRO A 103 -27.64 -18.57 15.30
C PRO A 103 -27.66 -17.95 16.70
N ALA A 104 -27.04 -18.59 17.68
CA ALA A 104 -26.93 -18.06 19.05
C ALA A 104 -25.73 -17.10 19.23
N GLY A 105 -24.94 -16.82 18.16
CA GLY A 105 -23.80 -15.90 18.17
C GLY A 105 -22.49 -16.50 18.66
N HIS A 106 -22.38 -17.82 18.77
CA HIS A 106 -21.08 -18.46 19.05
C HIS A 106 -20.26 -18.58 17.78
N GLN A 107 -19.07 -18.00 17.77
CA GLN A 107 -18.16 -18.12 16.63
C GLN A 107 -17.71 -19.58 16.48
N LEU A 108 -17.93 -20.15 15.30
CA LEU A 108 -17.60 -21.54 14.95
C LEU A 108 -16.25 -21.63 14.27
N ARG A 109 -15.96 -20.69 13.36
CA ARG A 109 -14.68 -20.59 12.66
C ARG A 109 -14.42 -19.17 12.15
N SER A 110 -13.18 -18.94 11.71
CA SER A 110 -12.79 -17.75 11.00
C SER A 110 -11.72 -18.11 9.97
N PHE A 111 -11.74 -17.45 8.84
CA PHE A 111 -10.70 -17.51 7.82
C PHE A 111 -10.60 -16.18 7.10
N GLY A 112 -9.61 -16.05 6.25
CA GLY A 112 -9.21 -14.81 5.64
C GLY A 112 -8.01 -14.29 6.40
N THR A 113 -6.98 -14.03 5.67
CA THR A 113 -5.75 -13.41 6.15
C THR A 113 -5.49 -12.21 5.27
N THR A 114 -4.70 -11.29 5.76
CA THR A 114 -4.21 -10.14 5.01
C THR A 114 -2.94 -10.49 4.22
N GLN A 115 -2.82 -11.72 3.74
CA GLN A 115 -1.64 -12.18 3.01
C GLN A 115 -1.92 -12.09 1.52
N ALA A 116 -1.07 -11.40 0.76
CA ALA A 116 -1.21 -11.26 -0.68
C ALA A 116 -1.04 -12.61 -1.38
N GLY A 117 -2.15 -13.24 -1.78
CA GLY A 117 -2.18 -14.52 -2.45
C GLY A 117 -3.59 -14.92 -2.90
N TYR A 118 -3.70 -15.96 -3.72
CA TYR A 118 -5.01 -16.48 -4.11
C TYR A 118 -5.86 -16.86 -2.89
N GLY A 119 -6.99 -16.15 -2.70
CA GLY A 119 -7.91 -16.35 -1.59
C GLY A 119 -7.75 -15.38 -0.44
N ASP A 120 -6.89 -14.38 -0.57
CA ASP A 120 -6.80 -13.30 0.39
C ASP A 120 -8.02 -12.40 0.33
N LEU A 121 -8.34 -11.86 1.48
CA LEU A 121 -9.39 -10.87 1.63
C LEU A 121 -8.73 -9.49 1.79
N GLY A 122 -8.69 -8.68 0.71
CA GLY A 122 -8.19 -7.32 0.74
C GLY A 122 -9.03 -6.44 1.67
N ASN A 123 -10.20 -6.10 1.24
CA ASN A 123 -11.18 -5.32 2.01
C ASN A 123 -12.56 -5.94 1.75
N PRO A 124 -12.92 -7.04 2.45
CA PRO A 124 -14.11 -7.80 2.11
C PRO A 124 -15.37 -6.97 2.31
N GLY A 125 -16.12 -6.79 1.22
CA GLY A 125 -17.43 -6.17 1.19
C GLY A 125 -18.55 -7.18 1.49
N GLY A 126 -19.60 -7.14 0.66
CA GLY A 126 -20.75 -8.05 0.76
C GLY A 126 -20.38 -9.52 0.60
N LEU A 127 -21.20 -10.38 1.16
CA LEU A 127 -20.98 -11.83 1.18
C LEU A 127 -22.30 -12.57 0.98
N ALA A 128 -22.26 -13.67 0.21
CA ALA A 128 -23.37 -14.58 0.08
C ALA A 128 -22.93 -16.05 0.15
N VAL A 129 -23.79 -16.91 0.65
CA VAL A 129 -23.59 -18.36 0.66
C VAL A 129 -24.41 -18.99 -0.47
N GLY A 130 -23.72 -19.62 -1.40
CA GLY A 130 -24.32 -20.22 -2.59
C GLY A 130 -24.66 -21.71 -2.42
N PRO A 131 -25.23 -22.33 -3.48
CA PRO A 131 -25.49 -23.75 -3.51
C PRO A 131 -24.24 -24.58 -3.20
N GLY A 132 -24.42 -25.60 -2.34
CA GLY A 132 -23.31 -26.45 -1.87
C GLY A 132 -22.47 -25.82 -0.75
N GLY A 133 -22.93 -24.71 -0.14
CA GLY A 133 -22.30 -24.05 1.00
C GLY A 133 -21.02 -23.27 0.66
N ARG A 134 -20.80 -22.95 -0.60
CA ARG A 134 -19.67 -22.09 -1.00
C ARG A 134 -19.93 -20.65 -0.57
N ILE A 135 -18.89 -20.01 -0.06
CA ILE A 135 -18.91 -18.64 0.42
C ILE A 135 -18.32 -17.74 -0.68
N TYR A 136 -19.09 -16.76 -1.14
CA TYR A 136 -18.70 -15.77 -2.13
C TYR A 136 -18.52 -14.44 -1.42
N VAL A 137 -17.41 -13.79 -1.64
CA VAL A 137 -17.04 -12.53 -0.97
C VAL A 137 -16.65 -11.51 -2.01
N ALA A 138 -17.37 -10.40 -2.06
CA ALA A 138 -16.99 -9.26 -2.87
C ALA A 138 -15.72 -8.62 -2.31
N GLN A 139 -14.77 -8.29 -3.16
CA GLN A 139 -13.53 -7.63 -2.80
C GLN A 139 -13.39 -6.31 -3.56
N PRO A 140 -13.94 -5.22 -3.02
CA PRO A 140 -13.96 -3.91 -3.68
C PRO A 140 -12.58 -3.46 -4.16
N ASP A 141 -11.56 -3.59 -3.32
CA ASP A 141 -10.21 -3.09 -3.61
C ASP A 141 -9.48 -3.90 -4.69
N TYR A 142 -9.91 -5.15 -4.93
CA TYR A 142 -9.32 -6.03 -5.94
C TYR A 142 -10.14 -6.14 -7.23
N GLY A 143 -11.34 -5.55 -7.25
CA GLY A 143 -12.21 -5.64 -8.43
C GLY A 143 -12.68 -7.06 -8.73
N LEU A 144 -12.82 -7.94 -7.74
CA LEU A 144 -13.15 -9.35 -7.93
C LEU A 144 -14.08 -9.91 -6.86
N VAL A 145 -14.54 -11.13 -7.09
CA VAL A 145 -15.27 -11.95 -6.12
C VAL A 145 -14.46 -13.21 -5.83
N SER A 146 -14.03 -13.38 -4.59
CA SER A 146 -13.38 -14.61 -4.14
C SER A 146 -14.41 -15.64 -3.67
N VAL A 147 -14.16 -16.91 -3.99
CA VAL A 147 -15.02 -18.03 -3.65
C VAL A 147 -14.27 -19.00 -2.76
N PHE A 148 -14.88 -19.36 -1.63
CA PHE A 148 -14.30 -20.31 -0.69
C PHE A 148 -15.20 -21.55 -0.56
N SER A 149 -14.58 -22.68 -0.22
CA SER A 149 -15.29 -23.90 0.12
C SER A 149 -16.04 -23.73 1.47
N PRO A 150 -17.01 -24.61 1.79
CA PRO A 150 -17.66 -24.62 3.12
C PRO A 150 -16.68 -24.74 4.29
N ALA A 151 -15.46 -25.21 4.05
CA ALA A 151 -14.42 -25.34 5.05
C ALA A 151 -13.53 -24.09 5.17
N GLY A 152 -13.81 -23.01 4.41
CA GLY A 152 -13.04 -21.77 4.39
C GLY A 152 -11.76 -21.84 3.56
N ARG A 153 -11.58 -22.88 2.74
CA ARG A 153 -10.43 -22.97 1.82
C ARG A 153 -10.75 -22.23 0.52
N PHE A 154 -9.80 -21.45 0.04
CA PHE A 154 -9.92 -20.80 -1.26
C PHE A 154 -10.28 -21.82 -2.36
N TYR A 155 -11.18 -21.46 -3.23
CA TYR A 155 -11.65 -22.29 -4.33
C TYR A 155 -11.36 -21.69 -5.70
N THR A 156 -11.74 -20.43 -5.91
CA THR A 156 -11.52 -19.66 -7.15
C THR A 156 -11.89 -18.20 -6.91
N GLU A 157 -11.57 -17.36 -7.88
CA GLU A 157 -12.03 -15.96 -7.95
C GLU A 157 -12.43 -15.62 -9.39
N PHE A 158 -13.19 -14.53 -9.56
CA PHE A 158 -13.62 -14.02 -10.87
C PHE A 158 -13.92 -12.53 -10.78
N GLY A 159 -13.93 -11.85 -11.93
CA GLY A 159 -14.20 -10.40 -12.02
C GLY A 159 -13.04 -9.61 -12.59
N LEU A 160 -11.80 -9.89 -12.21
CA LEU A 160 -10.61 -9.31 -12.80
C LEU A 160 -10.06 -10.24 -13.89
N GLN A 161 -10.12 -9.82 -15.15
CA GLN A 161 -9.39 -10.47 -16.24
C GLN A 161 -8.72 -9.41 -17.11
N PRO A 162 -7.50 -8.95 -16.76
CA PRO A 162 -6.80 -7.93 -17.53
C PRO A 162 -6.42 -8.37 -18.95
N ASP A 163 -6.40 -9.68 -19.23
CA ASP A 163 -5.74 -10.23 -20.43
C ASP A 163 -6.64 -10.44 -21.65
N LEU A 164 -7.95 -10.21 -21.61
CA LEU A 164 -8.84 -10.62 -22.70
C LEU A 164 -9.69 -9.51 -23.34
N GLY A 165 -9.57 -8.24 -22.92
CA GLY A 165 -10.32 -7.14 -23.53
C GLY A 165 -11.85 -7.34 -23.52
N ARG A 166 -12.38 -8.07 -22.54
CA ARG A 166 -13.81 -8.34 -22.37
C ARG A 166 -14.40 -7.41 -21.32
N ALA A 167 -14.54 -6.15 -21.65
CA ALA A 167 -15.10 -5.09 -20.79
C ALA A 167 -16.48 -5.43 -20.12
N ALA A 168 -17.10 -6.53 -20.48
CA ALA A 168 -18.39 -6.96 -19.91
C ALA A 168 -18.25 -7.79 -18.62
N GLU A 169 -17.09 -8.38 -18.35
CA GLU A 169 -16.86 -9.29 -17.23
C GLU A 169 -15.95 -8.67 -16.13
N ASP A 170 -15.33 -7.52 -16.41
CA ASP A 170 -14.48 -6.81 -15.45
C ASP A 170 -15.34 -6.12 -14.40
N LEU A 171 -14.95 -6.22 -13.13
CA LEU A 171 -15.60 -5.55 -12.00
C LEU A 171 -14.74 -4.39 -11.50
N GLU A 172 -15.38 -3.29 -11.13
CA GLU A 172 -14.74 -2.16 -10.46
C GLU A 172 -15.47 -1.82 -9.16
N PHE A 173 -14.77 -1.93 -8.04
CA PHE A 173 -15.35 -1.75 -6.70
C PHE A 173 -16.64 -2.55 -6.44
N PRO A 174 -16.65 -3.89 -6.62
CA PRO A 174 -17.83 -4.70 -6.32
C PRO A 174 -18.13 -4.66 -4.83
N GLN A 175 -19.27 -4.03 -4.46
CA GLN A 175 -19.60 -3.79 -3.06
C GLN A 175 -20.40 -4.95 -2.44
N ASP A 176 -21.30 -5.55 -3.21
CA ASP A 176 -22.18 -6.60 -2.71
C ASP A 176 -22.54 -7.59 -3.82
N LEU A 177 -23.05 -8.75 -3.42
CA LEU A 177 -23.45 -9.80 -4.35
C LEU A 177 -24.64 -10.62 -3.84
N ALA A 178 -25.36 -11.21 -4.77
CA ALA A 178 -26.44 -12.14 -4.49
C ALA A 178 -26.34 -13.38 -5.37
N ILE A 179 -26.77 -14.53 -4.86
CA ILE A 179 -26.71 -15.80 -5.57
C ILE A 179 -28.11 -16.36 -5.73
N ALA A 180 -28.51 -16.62 -6.95
CA ALA A 180 -29.77 -17.29 -7.22
C ALA A 180 -29.69 -18.77 -6.83
N ALA A 181 -30.81 -19.34 -6.39
CA ALA A 181 -30.91 -20.77 -6.05
C ALA A 181 -30.50 -21.69 -7.21
N THR A 182 -30.58 -21.24 -8.47
CA THR A 182 -30.16 -21.94 -9.68
C THR A 182 -28.68 -21.75 -10.03
N GLY A 183 -27.94 -20.96 -9.26
CA GLY A 183 -26.50 -20.84 -9.37
C GLY A 183 -25.89 -19.55 -9.97
N PRO A 184 -26.60 -18.73 -10.77
CA PRO A 184 -26.06 -17.45 -11.24
C PRO A 184 -25.71 -16.52 -10.07
N VAL A 185 -24.59 -15.82 -10.20
CA VAL A 185 -24.11 -14.83 -9.23
C VAL A 185 -24.35 -13.44 -9.82
N TRP A 186 -25.01 -12.59 -9.04
CA TRP A 186 -25.23 -11.19 -9.37
C TRP A 186 -24.32 -10.33 -8.52
N VAL A 187 -23.57 -9.43 -9.12
CA VAL A 187 -22.60 -8.57 -8.44
C VAL A 187 -22.98 -7.11 -8.65
N ALA A 188 -23.04 -6.35 -7.58
CA ALA A 188 -23.15 -4.91 -7.62
C ALA A 188 -21.77 -4.30 -7.94
N ASP A 189 -21.54 -4.03 -9.22
CA ASP A 189 -20.32 -3.45 -9.77
C ASP A 189 -20.41 -1.93 -9.67
N THR A 190 -20.11 -1.43 -8.47
CA THR A 190 -20.41 -0.05 -8.06
C THR A 190 -19.52 0.97 -8.77
N GLY A 191 -18.27 0.62 -9.12
CA GLY A 191 -17.36 1.50 -9.86
C GLY A 191 -17.83 1.77 -11.28
N HIS A 192 -18.56 0.81 -11.90
CA HIS A 192 -19.15 0.97 -13.22
C HIS A 192 -20.65 1.32 -13.21
N ASP A 193 -21.25 1.64 -12.06
CA ASP A 193 -22.69 1.95 -11.95
C ASP A 193 -23.62 0.89 -12.56
N ARG A 194 -23.26 -0.42 -12.44
CA ARG A 194 -24.00 -1.52 -13.08
C ARG A 194 -24.17 -2.74 -12.19
N ILE A 195 -25.06 -3.65 -12.58
CA ILE A 195 -25.17 -5.00 -12.02
C ILE A 195 -24.70 -6.00 -13.08
N VAL A 196 -23.75 -6.87 -12.70
CA VAL A 196 -23.20 -7.90 -13.57
C VAL A 196 -23.71 -9.27 -13.15
N GLN A 197 -24.17 -10.07 -14.11
CA GLN A 197 -24.55 -11.46 -13.89
C GLN A 197 -23.46 -12.41 -14.41
N PHE A 198 -22.90 -13.22 -13.53
CA PHE A 198 -22.06 -14.35 -13.90
C PHE A 198 -22.92 -15.62 -13.94
N ALA A 199 -23.16 -16.13 -15.14
CA ALA A 199 -24.00 -17.32 -15.35
C ALA A 199 -23.34 -18.61 -14.84
N LYS A 200 -21.99 -18.62 -14.72
CA LYS A 200 -21.21 -19.78 -14.30
C LYS A 200 -19.92 -19.33 -13.67
N VAL A 201 -19.61 -19.87 -12.49
CA VAL A 201 -18.32 -19.64 -11.84
C VAL A 201 -17.26 -20.52 -12.51
N PRO A 202 -16.12 -19.98 -12.97
CA PRO A 202 -15.02 -20.75 -13.52
C PRO A 202 -14.57 -21.86 -12.55
N GLY A 203 -14.24 -23.03 -13.06
CA GLY A 203 -13.77 -24.16 -12.23
C GLY A 203 -14.89 -25.06 -11.65
N SER A 204 -16.15 -24.81 -11.89
CA SER A 204 -17.21 -25.77 -11.53
C SER A 204 -17.17 -26.98 -12.47
N PRO A 205 -17.21 -28.23 -11.98
CA PRO A 205 -17.27 -29.39 -12.85
C PRO A 205 -18.51 -29.34 -13.73
N VAL A 206 -18.36 -29.59 -15.03
CA VAL A 206 -19.42 -29.59 -16.02
C VAL A 206 -20.28 -30.81 -15.78
N THR A 207 -21.47 -30.66 -15.24
CA THR A 207 -22.50 -31.70 -15.32
C THR A 207 -23.61 -31.19 -16.24
N GLY A 208 -23.61 -31.71 -17.46
CA GLY A 208 -24.75 -32.07 -18.27
C GLY A 208 -25.56 -31.00 -18.99
N ALA A 209 -25.47 -31.04 -20.32
CA ALA A 209 -26.45 -30.71 -21.34
C ALA A 209 -26.98 -29.26 -21.52
N PRO A 210 -27.10 -28.78 -22.76
CA PRO A 210 -27.59 -27.44 -23.08
C PRO A 210 -29.09 -27.35 -22.91
N VAL A 211 -29.55 -26.35 -22.18
CA VAL A 211 -30.98 -26.01 -22.12
C VAL A 211 -31.26 -24.93 -23.17
N THR A 212 -31.86 -25.38 -24.27
CA THR A 212 -32.65 -24.54 -25.13
C THR A 212 -34.11 -24.59 -24.58
N GLY A 213 -34.70 -23.45 -24.22
CA GLY A 213 -36.09 -23.41 -23.81
C GLY A 213 -36.51 -22.02 -23.32
N GLU A 214 -37.51 -21.50 -24.00
CA GLU A 214 -38.20 -20.24 -23.76
C GLU A 214 -38.87 -20.12 -22.38
N PRO A 215 -39.27 -18.89 -21.94
CA PRO A 215 -39.55 -18.57 -20.55
C PRO A 215 -40.96 -18.91 -20.12
N GLY A 216 -41.08 -19.64 -19.06
CA GLY A 216 -42.36 -19.92 -18.37
C GLY A 216 -42.17 -20.44 -16.98
N GLY A 217 -42.01 -19.53 -16.00
CA GLY A 217 -41.97 -19.87 -14.58
C GLY A 217 -42.00 -18.62 -13.68
N PRO A 218 -42.42 -18.68 -12.44
CA PRO A 218 -42.79 -17.51 -11.63
C PRO A 218 -41.61 -16.59 -11.37
N SER A 219 -41.91 -15.30 -11.46
CA SER A 219 -41.02 -14.15 -11.46
C SER A 219 -39.87 -14.14 -10.44
N PRO A 220 -38.68 -13.77 -10.86
CA PRO A 220 -37.51 -13.56 -9.99
C PRO A 220 -37.58 -12.29 -9.10
N LEU A 221 -38.71 -11.63 -9.04
CA LEU A 221 -38.90 -10.32 -8.40
C LEU A 221 -38.64 -10.26 -6.89
N LEU A 222 -38.61 -11.38 -6.20
CA LEU A 222 -38.41 -11.43 -4.74
C LEU A 222 -36.91 -11.42 -4.34
N ILE A 223 -36.01 -11.88 -5.21
CA ILE A 223 -34.57 -11.96 -4.91
C ILE A 223 -33.88 -10.66 -5.35
N VAL A 224 -34.36 -10.05 -6.44
CA VAL A 224 -33.88 -8.74 -6.92
C VAL A 224 -34.27 -7.61 -5.96
N GLY A 225 -35.35 -7.76 -5.20
CA GLY A 225 -35.79 -6.79 -4.20
C GLY A 225 -34.76 -6.54 -3.07
N GLY A 226 -34.01 -7.56 -2.67
CA GLY A 226 -32.99 -7.45 -1.63
C GLY A 226 -31.77 -6.64 -2.08
N CYS A 227 -31.24 -6.90 -3.29
CA CYS A 227 -30.11 -6.17 -3.83
C CYS A 227 -30.48 -4.74 -4.22
N LEU A 228 -31.67 -4.52 -4.79
CA LEU A 228 -32.15 -3.17 -5.12
C LEU A 228 -32.43 -2.33 -3.86
N LEU A 229 -32.77 -2.96 -2.74
CA LEU A 229 -32.97 -2.27 -1.48
C LEU A 229 -31.62 -1.85 -0.87
N ALA A 230 -30.60 -2.68 -0.95
CA ALA A 230 -29.25 -2.34 -0.50
C ALA A 230 -28.64 -1.20 -1.34
N LEU A 231 -28.83 -1.23 -2.65
CA LEU A 231 -28.38 -0.17 -3.58
C LEU A 231 -29.17 1.15 -3.36
N ALA A 232 -30.47 1.07 -3.07
CA ALA A 232 -31.29 2.25 -2.76
C ALA A 232 -30.89 2.89 -1.42
N ILE A 233 -30.45 2.10 -0.43
CA ILE A 233 -30.01 2.60 0.87
C ILE A 233 -28.63 3.26 0.74
N ALA A 234 -27.69 2.67 -0.01
CA ALA A 234 -26.37 3.24 -0.26
C ALA A 234 -26.44 4.51 -1.14
N GLY A 235 -27.21 4.48 -2.23
CA GLY A 235 -27.42 5.63 -3.11
C GLY A 235 -28.21 6.76 -2.46
N LEU A 236 -29.19 6.44 -1.59
CA LEU A 236 -29.99 7.44 -0.89
C LEU A 236 -29.20 8.11 0.26
N GLY A 237 -28.32 7.35 0.93
CA GLY A 237 -27.38 7.91 1.92
C GLY A 237 -26.47 8.96 1.28
N TRP A 238 -25.88 8.65 0.11
CA TRP A 238 -25.05 9.58 -0.64
C TRP A 238 -25.81 10.80 -1.17
N TYR A 239 -27.02 10.61 -1.66
CA TYR A 239 -27.90 11.70 -2.15
C TYR A 239 -28.36 12.63 -1.02
N LEU A 240 -28.66 12.13 0.18
CA LEU A 240 -29.09 12.92 1.31
C LEU A 240 -27.96 13.70 1.98
N VAL A 241 -26.75 13.14 2.02
CA VAL A 241 -25.55 13.87 2.45
C VAL A 241 -25.28 15.05 1.52
N ARG A 242 -25.43 14.88 0.22
CA ARG A 242 -25.27 15.96 -0.77
C ARG A 242 -26.34 17.06 -0.67
N ARG A 243 -27.60 16.71 -0.27
CA ARG A 243 -28.68 17.69 -0.07
C ARG A 243 -28.59 18.44 1.27
N GLY A 244 -27.99 17.84 2.29
CA GLY A 244 -27.76 18.48 3.58
C GLY A 244 -26.75 19.62 3.51
N GLN A 245 -25.72 19.50 2.66
CA GLN A 245 -24.71 20.54 2.45
C GLN A 245 -25.17 21.73 1.62
N ALA A 246 -26.25 21.59 0.84
CA ALA A 246 -26.77 22.66 -0.01
C ALA A 246 -27.76 23.61 0.70
N ARG A 247 -28.16 23.35 1.96
CA ARG A 247 -29.14 24.16 2.69
C ARG A 247 -28.60 25.04 3.83
N GLY A 248 -27.30 25.18 3.95
CA GLY A 248 -26.62 25.95 5.01
C GLY A 248 -25.97 27.26 4.58
N ARG A 249 -26.49 27.98 3.59
CA ARG A 249 -26.08 29.37 3.32
C ARG A 249 -27.27 30.19 2.85
N GLY A 250 -27.81 30.97 3.75
CA GLY A 250 -28.84 31.99 3.50
C GLY A 250 -28.67 33.18 4.40
N ALA A 251 -28.23 34.28 3.78
CA ALA A 251 -28.54 35.68 4.00
C ALA A 251 -28.23 36.40 5.33
N THR A 252 -27.33 37.38 5.26
CA THR A 252 -27.72 38.80 5.48
C THR A 252 -26.59 39.73 5.03
N THR A 253 -26.90 40.67 4.13
CA THR A 253 -26.27 41.98 3.90
C THR A 253 -27.09 43.04 4.63
N PRO A 254 -26.75 44.35 4.80
CA PRO A 254 -25.98 45.21 3.87
C PRO A 254 -25.11 46.32 4.52
N ASP A 255 -24.54 47.11 3.64
CA ASP A 255 -24.15 48.52 3.64
C ASP A 255 -22.68 48.94 3.81
N GLY A 256 -22.16 49.55 2.69
CA GLY A 256 -20.91 50.27 2.56
C GLY A 256 -21.07 51.77 2.98
N PRO A 257 -20.27 52.76 2.53
CA PRO A 257 -19.39 52.81 1.35
C PRO A 257 -18.02 53.53 1.54
N ALA A 258 -17.19 53.46 0.48
CA ALA A 258 -16.22 54.41 -0.09
C ALA A 258 -15.07 55.07 0.72
N ASP A 259 -13.83 54.94 0.25
CA ASP A 259 -13.05 55.94 -0.46
C ASP A 259 -11.61 55.53 -0.77
N THR A 260 -11.17 55.80 -1.97
CA THR A 260 -9.80 55.75 -2.53
C THR A 260 -9.42 57.17 -2.97
N PRO A 261 -8.20 57.50 -3.44
CA PRO A 261 -6.80 57.28 -3.16
C PRO A 261 -6.02 58.63 -2.88
N PRO A 262 -4.74 58.86 -3.04
CA PRO A 262 -3.78 58.49 -4.08
C PRO A 262 -2.28 58.26 -3.65
N ALA A 263 -1.48 57.73 -4.58
CA ALA A 263 -0.02 57.78 -4.58
C ALA A 263 0.51 59.19 -5.00
N PRO A 264 1.79 59.59 -4.79
CA PRO A 264 2.90 59.14 -5.61
C PRO A 264 4.35 59.19 -5.04
N ALA A 265 5.25 58.56 -5.80
CA ALA A 265 6.61 58.94 -6.21
C ALA A 265 7.85 58.82 -5.29
N SER A 266 8.77 58.00 -5.79
CA SER A 266 10.23 58.19 -5.95
C SER A 266 11.17 58.39 -4.76
N ALA A 267 12.14 57.47 -4.60
CA ALA A 267 13.60 57.66 -4.74
C ALA A 267 14.43 56.41 -4.31
N ARG A 268 15.41 56.07 -5.08
CA ARG A 268 16.56 55.21 -4.74
C ARG A 268 17.61 56.06 -3.99
N PRO A 269 18.69 55.49 -3.35
CA PRO A 269 19.21 54.15 -3.27
C PRO A 269 19.59 53.74 -1.82
N GLU A 270 19.90 52.45 -1.51
CA GLU A 270 21.19 52.05 -0.95
C GLU A 270 21.30 50.58 -0.61
N LEU A 271 22.35 50.00 -1.13
CA LEU A 271 22.92 48.67 -0.85
C LEU A 271 23.52 48.65 0.57
N THR A 272 22.87 48.04 1.54
CA THR A 272 23.58 47.53 2.75
C THR A 272 22.76 46.58 3.64
N ARG A 273 21.48 46.37 3.36
CA ARG A 273 20.63 45.47 4.18
C ARG A 273 20.54 44.00 3.67
N ARG A 274 21.11 43.69 2.52
CA ARG A 274 20.94 42.38 1.88
C ARG A 274 21.87 41.29 2.39
N ARG A 275 22.98 41.61 3.11
CA ARG A 275 23.92 40.59 3.60
C ARG A 275 23.64 40.09 5.02
N LEU A 276 22.90 40.84 5.85
CA LEU A 276 22.54 40.41 7.22
C LEU A 276 21.23 39.62 7.28
N LEU A 277 20.31 39.82 6.34
CA LEU A 277 19.07 39.09 6.27
C LEU A 277 19.22 37.67 5.66
N THR A 278 20.27 37.41 4.87
CA THR A 278 20.53 36.09 4.30
C THR A 278 21.09 35.08 5.29
N SER A 279 21.71 35.51 6.38
CA SER A 279 22.22 34.59 7.42
C SER A 279 21.16 34.21 8.44
N ALA A 280 20.26 35.12 8.81
CA ALA A 280 19.17 34.84 9.75
C ALA A 280 18.04 34.00 9.12
N THR A 281 17.78 34.21 7.80
CA THR A 281 16.80 33.39 7.05
C THR A 281 17.33 32.00 6.72
N ALA A 282 18.66 31.79 6.69
CA ALA A 282 19.25 30.46 6.49
C ALA A 282 19.05 29.57 7.71
N LEU A 283 19.22 30.12 8.94
CA LEU A 283 19.00 29.38 10.18
C LEU A 283 17.50 29.12 10.44
N SER A 284 16.63 30.05 10.10
CA SER A 284 15.18 29.86 10.25
C SER A 284 14.60 28.86 9.23
N GLY A 285 15.16 28.75 8.02
CA GLY A 285 14.76 27.77 7.03
C GLY A 285 15.11 26.32 7.40
N VAL A 286 16.30 26.10 7.99
CA VAL A 286 16.72 24.78 8.49
C VAL A 286 15.82 24.33 9.65
N ALA A 287 15.50 25.25 10.59
CA ALA A 287 14.63 24.94 11.71
C ALA A 287 13.19 24.62 11.30
N ALA A 288 12.74 25.17 10.20
CA ALA A 288 11.38 24.99 9.70
C ALA A 288 11.18 23.68 8.94
N GLY A 289 12.13 23.30 8.05
CA GLY A 289 12.04 22.06 7.27
C GLY A 289 12.20 20.79 8.11
N THR A 290 13.07 20.82 9.11
CA THR A 290 13.30 19.64 9.99
C THR A 290 12.23 19.44 11.06
N ALA A 291 11.21 20.33 11.16
CA ALA A 291 10.16 20.20 12.16
C ALA A 291 9.31 18.91 12.01
N VAL A 292 9.32 18.31 10.82
CA VAL A 292 8.65 17.04 10.53
C VAL A 292 9.42 15.83 11.07
N LEU A 293 10.73 15.97 11.29
CA LEU A 293 11.55 14.89 11.84
C LEU A 293 11.42 14.80 13.38
N PRO A 294 11.57 13.60 13.99
CA PRO A 294 11.60 13.43 15.45
C PRO A 294 12.57 14.39 16.14
N ALA A 295 12.20 14.87 17.32
CA ALA A 295 13.01 15.87 18.02
C ALA A 295 14.43 15.39 18.38
N SER A 296 14.60 14.11 18.71
CA SER A 296 15.91 13.47 18.94
C SER A 296 16.74 13.44 17.67
N LEU A 297 16.14 13.04 16.53
CA LEU A 297 16.81 13.01 15.25
C LEU A 297 17.20 14.41 14.79
N ARG A 298 16.35 15.42 15.01
CA ARG A 298 16.71 16.83 14.74
C ARG A 298 17.89 17.32 15.57
N ARG A 299 17.96 16.96 16.85
CA ARG A 299 19.10 17.30 17.72
C ARG A 299 20.37 16.60 17.26
N ALA A 300 20.28 15.30 16.97
CA ALA A 300 21.42 14.51 16.46
C ALA A 300 21.92 15.04 15.11
N LEU A 301 21.02 15.37 14.17
CA LEU A 301 21.37 16.00 12.90
C LEU A 301 22.04 17.36 13.10
N ALA A 302 21.50 18.22 13.96
CA ALA A 302 22.10 19.54 14.24
C ALA A 302 23.47 19.44 14.89
N ALA A 303 23.70 18.46 15.77
CA ALA A 303 25.02 18.17 16.34
C ALA A 303 26.01 17.70 15.26
N THR A 304 25.59 16.75 14.44
CA THR A 304 26.38 16.21 13.30
C THR A 304 26.77 17.31 12.30
N LEU A 305 25.86 18.23 11.96
CA LEU A 305 26.14 19.33 11.03
C LEU A 305 27.07 20.38 11.62
N ARG A 306 27.11 20.54 12.96
CA ARG A 306 28.01 21.47 13.65
C ARG A 306 29.43 20.90 13.77
N ASP A 307 29.51 19.63 14.14
CA ASP A 307 30.74 18.88 14.36
C ASP A 307 30.66 17.53 13.62
N PRO A 308 30.97 17.53 12.31
CA PRO A 308 30.84 16.34 11.49
C PRO A 308 31.83 15.27 11.94
N PRO A 309 31.38 14.04 12.23
CA PRO A 309 32.25 12.99 12.66
C PRO A 309 33.25 12.62 11.54
N GLY A 310 34.51 12.64 11.88
CA GLY A 310 35.51 11.91 11.10
C GLY A 310 35.31 10.40 11.25
N GLY A 311 36.14 9.61 10.60
CA GLY A 311 36.12 8.17 10.80
C GLY A 311 36.26 7.36 9.52
N SER A 312 35.75 6.17 9.57
CA SER A 312 35.79 5.17 8.50
C SER A 312 34.58 4.24 8.60
N LEU A 313 34.40 3.36 7.62
CA LEU A 313 33.37 2.34 7.71
C LEU A 313 33.51 1.41 8.93
N ARG A 314 34.70 1.36 9.55
CA ARG A 314 34.94 0.55 10.77
C ARG A 314 34.18 1.09 11.99
N ASP A 315 33.86 2.38 11.98
CA ASP A 315 33.17 3.04 13.09
C ASP A 315 31.63 2.82 13.02
N VAL A 316 31.14 2.26 11.92
CA VAL A 316 29.75 1.78 11.80
C VAL A 316 29.65 0.43 12.54
N GLU A 317 29.11 0.44 13.75
CA GLU A 317 28.92 -0.79 14.53
C GLU A 317 27.59 -1.46 14.28
N HIS A 318 26.58 -0.70 13.87
CA HIS A 318 25.20 -1.16 13.64
C HIS A 318 24.73 -0.76 12.24
N ILE A 319 24.26 -1.74 11.48
CA ILE A 319 23.58 -1.55 10.18
C ILE A 319 22.12 -1.95 10.36
N VAL A 320 21.22 -1.01 10.16
CA VAL A 320 19.75 -1.22 10.24
C VAL A 320 19.16 -1.06 8.85
N ILE A 321 18.45 -2.05 8.38
CA ILE A 321 17.78 -2.06 7.07
C ILE A 321 16.28 -2.08 7.31
N ALA A 322 15.57 -1.09 6.78
CA ALA A 322 14.12 -1.00 6.72
C ALA A 322 13.71 -1.04 5.24
N MET A 323 12.99 -2.09 4.84
CA MET A 323 12.45 -2.22 3.50
C MET A 323 10.94 -2.15 3.58
N GLN A 324 10.38 -1.06 3.04
CA GLN A 324 8.95 -0.82 2.89
C GLN A 324 8.44 -1.39 1.56
N GLU A 325 7.15 -1.20 1.24
CA GLU A 325 6.45 -1.82 0.12
C GLU A 325 6.19 -0.85 -1.03
N ASN A 326 6.47 -1.32 -2.23
CA ASN A 326 5.81 -1.00 -3.49
C ASN A 326 5.73 0.50 -3.86
N ARG A 327 6.86 1.22 -3.93
CA ARG A 327 6.87 2.62 -4.38
C ARG A 327 8.02 2.88 -5.35
N SER A 328 7.72 3.52 -6.51
CA SER A 328 8.78 3.94 -7.43
C SER A 328 9.48 5.21 -6.95
N PHE A 329 10.69 5.43 -7.43
CA PHE A 329 11.45 6.65 -7.15
C PHE A 329 10.73 7.89 -7.67
N ASP A 330 10.25 7.88 -8.90
CA ASP A 330 9.55 9.02 -9.49
C ASP A 330 8.21 9.30 -8.81
N HIS A 331 7.51 8.28 -8.35
CA HIS A 331 6.26 8.43 -7.60
C HIS A 331 6.47 9.24 -6.31
N TYR A 332 7.59 9.04 -5.59
CA TYR A 332 7.89 9.73 -4.34
C TYR A 332 8.74 10.98 -4.53
N PHE A 333 9.76 10.93 -5.39
CA PHE A 333 10.78 11.95 -5.49
C PHE A 333 10.93 12.55 -6.90
N GLY A 334 10.05 12.20 -7.85
CA GLY A 334 10.12 12.69 -9.22
C GLY A 334 10.12 14.22 -9.35
N THR A 335 9.48 14.92 -8.40
CA THR A 335 9.47 16.39 -8.36
C THR A 335 10.56 17.00 -7.46
N MET A 336 11.41 16.19 -6.81
CA MET A 336 12.43 16.68 -5.89
C MET A 336 13.57 17.37 -6.65
N PRO A 337 13.94 18.61 -6.29
CA PRO A 337 15.07 19.27 -6.94
C PRO A 337 16.41 18.60 -6.64
N GLY A 338 17.26 18.49 -7.64
CA GLY A 338 18.63 18.01 -7.51
C GLY A 338 18.83 16.51 -7.62
N VAL A 339 17.74 15.74 -7.77
CA VAL A 339 17.78 14.31 -8.07
C VAL A 339 17.45 14.05 -9.54
N ARG A 340 17.68 12.84 -10.01
CA ARG A 340 17.22 12.38 -11.33
C ARG A 340 15.73 12.09 -11.28
N GLY A 341 14.92 13.15 -11.26
CA GLY A 341 13.47 13.13 -11.30
C GLY A 341 12.91 13.66 -12.62
N PHE A 342 11.75 14.29 -12.62
CA PHE A 342 11.09 14.78 -13.85
C PHE A 342 11.87 15.90 -14.58
N ALA A 343 12.81 16.55 -13.89
CA ALA A 343 13.74 17.54 -14.48
C ALA A 343 15.03 16.91 -15.04
N ASP A 344 15.13 15.57 -15.10
CA ASP A 344 16.36 14.90 -15.60
C ASP A 344 16.59 15.21 -17.08
N ALA A 345 17.65 15.98 -17.35
CA ALA A 345 18.08 16.31 -18.72
C ALA A 345 18.58 15.08 -19.51
N ALA A 346 18.92 13.98 -18.83
CA ALA A 346 19.37 12.73 -19.44
C ALA A 346 18.21 11.73 -19.67
N ALA A 347 16.93 12.13 -19.40
CA ALA A 347 15.77 11.29 -19.62
C ALA A 347 15.71 10.83 -21.08
N ILE A 348 15.44 9.56 -21.30
CA ILE A 348 15.42 8.96 -22.63
C ILE A 348 14.26 9.47 -23.48
N ARG A 349 14.38 9.29 -24.78
CA ARG A 349 13.28 9.49 -25.73
C ARG A 349 12.68 8.14 -26.10
N LEU A 350 11.36 8.10 -26.17
CA LEU A 350 10.65 6.92 -26.66
C LEU A 350 10.96 6.64 -28.13
N PRO A 351 10.84 5.41 -28.60
CA PRO A 351 11.02 5.06 -30.03
C PRO A 351 10.17 5.93 -30.97
N GLY A 352 8.98 6.35 -30.54
CA GLY A 352 8.13 7.30 -31.27
C GLY A 352 8.59 8.75 -31.28
N GLY A 353 9.73 9.09 -30.63
CA GLY A 353 10.37 10.41 -30.67
C GLY A 353 9.99 11.37 -29.54
N GLY A 354 8.99 11.06 -28.73
CA GLY A 354 8.60 11.87 -27.55
C GLY A 354 9.53 11.63 -26.33
N PRO A 355 9.50 12.51 -25.31
CA PRO A 355 10.16 12.22 -24.04
C PRO A 355 9.47 11.05 -23.32
N VAL A 356 10.23 10.26 -22.54
CA VAL A 356 9.74 9.10 -21.79
C VAL A 356 8.54 9.42 -20.87
N PHE A 357 8.41 10.66 -20.46
CA PHE A 357 7.28 11.15 -19.65
C PHE A 357 5.96 11.24 -20.41
N ARG A 358 5.94 11.07 -21.73
CA ARG A 358 4.71 11.05 -22.55
C ARG A 358 4.39 9.62 -22.94
N GLN A 359 3.87 8.86 -22.00
CA GLN A 359 3.57 7.45 -22.22
C GLN A 359 2.42 7.27 -23.20
N PRO A 360 2.53 6.39 -24.20
CA PRO A 360 1.46 6.10 -25.14
C PRO A 360 0.17 5.71 -24.41
N ALA A 361 -0.91 6.41 -24.69
CA ALA A 361 -2.24 6.20 -24.12
C ALA A 361 -3.29 6.52 -25.21
N PRO A 362 -3.61 5.60 -26.13
CA PRO A 362 -4.47 5.86 -27.28
C PRO A 362 -5.86 6.36 -26.91
N ASN A 363 -6.36 5.96 -25.74
CA ASN A 363 -7.68 6.35 -25.24
C ASN A 363 -7.68 7.73 -24.55
N HIS A 364 -6.51 8.30 -24.28
CA HIS A 364 -6.40 9.64 -23.73
C HIS A 364 -6.55 10.69 -24.85
N ALA A 365 -7.18 11.83 -24.54
CA ALA A 365 -7.50 12.87 -25.52
C ALA A 365 -6.32 13.36 -26.37
N GLN A 366 -5.09 13.26 -25.85
CA GLN A 366 -3.87 13.69 -26.53
C GLN A 366 -3.05 12.50 -27.09
N GLY A 367 -3.56 11.26 -27.02
CA GLY A 367 -2.87 10.05 -27.46
C GLY A 367 -1.69 9.62 -26.56
N TYR A 368 -1.44 10.35 -25.47
CA TYR A 368 -0.45 10.01 -24.45
C TYR A 368 -0.90 10.50 -23.07
N LEU A 369 -0.36 9.91 -22.04
CA LEU A 369 -0.53 10.34 -20.64
C LEU A 369 0.82 10.77 -20.06
N ALA A 370 0.87 11.95 -19.43
CA ALA A 370 2.00 12.46 -18.69
C ALA A 370 1.85 12.17 -17.18
N PRO A 371 2.93 12.22 -16.37
CA PRO A 371 2.83 12.16 -14.93
C PRO A 371 1.84 13.19 -14.39
N PHE A 372 1.01 12.80 -13.42
CA PHE A 372 0.00 13.66 -12.81
C PHE A 372 0.03 13.58 -11.28
N HIS A 373 -0.32 14.69 -10.63
CA HIS A 373 -0.26 14.82 -9.19
C HIS A 373 -1.43 14.10 -8.50
N LEU A 374 -1.10 13.25 -7.54
CA LEU A 374 -2.03 12.62 -6.61
C LEU A 374 -2.17 13.50 -5.36
N ASP A 375 -3.09 14.48 -5.40
CA ASP A 375 -3.28 15.43 -4.28
C ASP A 375 -3.98 14.75 -3.10
N THR A 376 -3.22 14.40 -2.09
CA THR A 376 -3.72 13.74 -0.87
C THR A 376 -4.56 14.64 0.03
N ARG A 377 -4.60 15.95 -0.22
CA ARG A 377 -5.39 16.92 0.55
C ARG A 377 -6.82 17.03 0.04
N THR A 378 -7.02 16.80 -1.24
CA THR A 378 -8.31 16.95 -1.91
C THR A 378 -8.91 15.63 -2.38
N THR A 379 -8.12 14.55 -2.39
CA THR A 379 -8.54 13.22 -2.80
C THR A 379 -8.17 12.16 -1.76
N SER A 380 -8.60 10.91 -1.96
CA SER A 380 -8.22 9.75 -1.14
C SER A 380 -6.86 9.14 -1.53
N ALA A 381 -5.98 9.88 -2.20
CA ALA A 381 -4.74 9.37 -2.79
C ALA A 381 -3.69 8.85 -1.80
N GLN A 382 -3.91 8.96 -0.48
CA GLN A 382 -3.07 8.28 0.52
C GLN A 382 -3.17 6.74 0.41
N ALA A 383 -4.35 6.23 0.03
CA ALA A 383 -4.54 4.82 -0.29
C ALA A 383 -5.04 4.71 -1.72
N THR A 384 -4.31 4.02 -2.54
CA THR A 384 -4.62 3.81 -3.96
C THR A 384 -4.67 2.31 -4.23
N PRO A 385 -5.44 1.87 -5.22
CA PRO A 385 -5.31 0.50 -5.70
C PRO A 385 -3.86 0.22 -6.08
N GLY A 386 -3.35 -0.96 -5.76
CA GLY A 386 -2.09 -1.44 -6.30
C GLY A 386 -2.18 -1.54 -7.82
N THR A 387 -1.06 -1.37 -8.50
CA THR A 387 -0.94 -1.58 -9.93
C THR A 387 -0.26 -2.91 -10.22
N ASP A 388 -0.52 -3.51 -11.38
CA ASP A 388 0.08 -4.81 -11.71
C ASP A 388 1.61 -4.70 -11.80
N HIS A 389 2.31 -5.42 -10.93
CA HIS A 389 3.77 -5.49 -10.84
C HIS A 389 4.31 -6.91 -11.06
N SER A 390 3.49 -7.77 -11.66
CA SER A 390 3.88 -9.14 -12.00
C SER A 390 5.08 -9.20 -12.96
N TRP A 391 5.79 -10.32 -12.98
CA TRP A 391 6.92 -10.55 -13.89
C TRP A 391 6.59 -10.20 -15.36
N PRO A 392 5.47 -10.66 -15.97
CA PRO A 392 5.16 -10.32 -17.36
C PRO A 392 4.94 -8.82 -17.58
N THR A 393 4.21 -8.14 -16.69
CA THR A 393 3.87 -6.73 -16.88
C THR A 393 5.02 -5.79 -16.57
N GLN A 394 5.94 -6.17 -15.68
CA GLN A 394 7.19 -5.43 -15.47
C GLN A 394 8.09 -5.50 -16.71
N HIS A 395 8.20 -6.68 -17.33
CA HIS A 395 8.93 -6.83 -18.60
C HIS A 395 8.27 -6.10 -19.78
N LEU A 396 6.92 -6.10 -19.82
CA LEU A 396 6.17 -5.35 -20.82
C LEU A 396 6.41 -3.84 -20.68
N ALA A 397 6.36 -3.29 -19.47
CA ALA A 397 6.63 -1.87 -19.21
C ALA A 397 8.07 -1.48 -19.55
N TRP A 398 9.04 -2.34 -19.23
CA TRP A 398 10.45 -2.16 -19.60
C TRP A 398 10.66 -2.23 -21.11
N ASN A 399 9.96 -3.12 -21.83
CA ASN A 399 10.00 -3.33 -23.26
C ASN A 399 11.43 -3.28 -23.85
N ASN A 400 12.32 -4.15 -23.36
CA ASN A 400 13.74 -4.18 -23.75
C ASN A 400 14.47 -2.83 -23.65
N GLY A 401 14.11 -1.99 -22.69
CA GLY A 401 14.68 -0.68 -22.45
C GLY A 401 14.01 0.47 -23.19
N ALA A 402 12.99 0.21 -24.02
CA ALA A 402 12.22 1.24 -24.69
C ALA A 402 11.34 2.06 -23.74
N MET A 403 10.92 1.50 -22.62
CA MET A 403 10.15 2.17 -21.55
C MET A 403 8.85 2.82 -22.03
N ASP A 404 8.18 2.26 -23.02
CA ASP A 404 7.08 2.90 -23.74
C ASP A 404 5.73 2.19 -23.59
N GLN A 405 5.64 1.20 -22.68
CA GLN A 405 4.44 0.38 -22.52
C GLN A 405 3.81 0.51 -21.10
N TRP A 406 4.15 1.53 -20.33
CA TRP A 406 3.70 1.66 -18.94
C TRP A 406 2.17 1.69 -18.80
N VAL A 407 1.50 2.58 -19.53
CA VAL A 407 0.04 2.71 -19.47
C VAL A 407 -0.65 1.47 -20.02
N GLN A 408 -0.09 0.84 -21.05
CA GLN A 408 -0.63 -0.41 -21.61
C GLN A 408 -0.48 -1.58 -20.65
N ALA A 409 0.66 -1.69 -19.97
CA ALA A 409 0.97 -2.81 -19.08
C ALA A 409 0.23 -2.72 -17.74
N LYS A 410 -0.01 -1.49 -17.23
CA LYS A 410 -0.36 -1.25 -15.83
C LYS A 410 -1.57 -0.34 -15.63
N GLY A 411 -2.16 0.13 -16.71
CA GLY A 411 -3.24 1.12 -16.66
C GLY A 411 -2.73 2.55 -16.41
N PRO A 412 -3.62 3.54 -16.55
CA PRO A 412 -3.22 4.96 -16.53
C PRO A 412 -2.78 5.44 -15.14
N PHE A 413 -3.19 4.78 -14.07
CA PHE A 413 -2.86 5.18 -12.70
C PHE A 413 -1.35 5.06 -12.39
N THR A 414 -0.63 4.26 -13.15
CA THR A 414 0.84 4.14 -13.10
C THR A 414 1.55 5.48 -13.13
N MET A 415 0.99 6.50 -13.81
CA MET A 415 1.61 7.83 -14.00
C MET A 415 1.41 8.79 -12.82
N GLY A 416 0.76 8.36 -11.74
CA GLY A 416 0.52 9.17 -10.55
C GLY A 416 1.79 9.42 -9.72
N TYR A 417 1.97 10.65 -9.19
CA TYR A 417 3.09 10.98 -8.30
C TYR A 417 2.67 11.83 -7.11
N PHE A 418 3.46 11.76 -6.03
CA PHE A 418 3.35 12.61 -4.85
C PHE A 418 4.33 13.80 -4.89
N THR A 419 4.00 14.82 -4.13
CA THR A 419 4.85 15.98 -3.86
C THR A 419 5.28 16.01 -2.39
N GLN A 420 6.15 16.97 -2.03
CA GLN A 420 6.51 17.20 -0.63
C GLN A 420 5.28 17.43 0.27
N ALA A 421 4.21 18.00 -0.26
CA ALA A 421 3.01 18.29 0.52
C ALA A 421 2.22 17.03 0.89
N ASP A 422 2.37 15.96 0.11
CA ASP A 422 1.67 14.69 0.27
C ASP A 422 2.42 13.72 1.20
N ILE A 423 3.76 13.69 1.10
CA ILE A 423 4.66 12.81 1.86
C ILE A 423 5.80 13.61 2.52
N PRO A 424 5.47 14.56 3.42
CA PRO A 424 6.46 15.52 3.94
C PRO A 424 7.59 14.85 4.74
N PHE A 425 7.34 13.75 5.44
CA PHE A 425 8.36 13.05 6.21
C PHE A 425 9.44 12.44 5.32
N GLN A 426 9.05 11.71 4.29
CA GLN A 426 9.98 11.06 3.36
C GLN A 426 10.85 12.10 2.64
N TRP A 427 10.25 13.23 2.25
CA TRP A 427 10.99 14.33 1.64
C TRP A 427 11.98 15.01 2.59
N GLU A 428 11.59 15.30 3.81
CA GLU A 428 12.49 15.93 4.78
C GLU A 428 13.62 14.97 5.20
N LEU A 429 13.34 13.67 5.29
CA LEU A 429 14.37 12.66 5.54
C LEU A 429 15.39 12.63 4.39
N ALA A 430 14.94 12.59 3.15
CA ALA A 430 15.79 12.62 1.96
C ALA A 430 16.62 13.90 1.86
N ARG A 431 16.04 15.06 2.24
CA ARG A 431 16.72 16.36 2.24
C ARG A 431 17.68 16.56 3.41
N ALA A 432 17.48 15.87 4.52
CA ALA A 432 18.36 15.96 5.67
C ALA A 432 19.60 15.06 5.54
N PHE A 433 19.47 13.94 4.83
CA PHE A 433 20.49 12.90 4.71
C PHE A 433 20.89 12.64 3.27
N THR A 434 21.33 11.43 2.93
CA THR A 434 21.69 11.10 1.54
C THR A 434 20.58 10.31 0.89
N VAL A 435 19.97 10.86 -0.18
CA VAL A 435 19.06 10.15 -1.08
C VAL A 435 19.84 9.48 -2.20
N CYS A 436 19.49 8.23 -2.54
CA CYS A 436 20.10 7.49 -3.64
C CYS A 436 19.16 7.51 -4.84
N ASP A 437 19.46 8.33 -5.86
CA ASP A 437 18.59 8.52 -7.03
C ASP A 437 18.84 7.53 -8.18
N HIS A 438 19.70 6.54 -7.95
CA HIS A 438 20.02 5.43 -8.85
C HIS A 438 19.96 4.09 -8.13
N TYR A 439 19.03 3.96 -7.16
CA TYR A 439 18.77 2.71 -6.48
C TYR A 439 17.60 1.99 -7.17
N PHE A 440 17.84 0.76 -7.61
CA PHE A 440 16.93 -0.07 -8.35
C PHE A 440 16.45 -1.23 -7.48
N CYS A 441 15.22 -1.68 -7.64
CA CYS A 441 14.86 -3.00 -7.16
C CYS A 441 15.66 -4.08 -7.93
N SER A 442 15.73 -5.29 -7.39
CA SER A 442 16.65 -6.28 -7.98
C SER A 442 16.03 -7.10 -9.11
N VAL A 443 14.72 -7.13 -9.21
CA VAL A 443 13.99 -7.97 -10.16
C VAL A 443 12.96 -7.13 -10.91
N LEU A 444 12.82 -7.34 -12.21
CA LEU A 444 11.66 -6.93 -13.00
C LEU A 444 10.48 -7.84 -12.65
N GLY A 445 9.97 -7.70 -11.44
CA GLY A 445 8.96 -8.60 -10.87
C GLY A 445 8.46 -8.08 -9.52
N PRO A 446 7.59 -8.86 -8.86
CA PRO A 446 6.88 -8.45 -7.66
C PRO A 446 7.73 -8.54 -6.38
N THR A 447 7.08 -8.38 -5.22
CA THR A 447 7.63 -8.32 -3.87
C THR A 447 8.58 -9.48 -3.53
N ASN A 448 8.11 -10.74 -3.66
CA ASN A 448 8.84 -11.90 -3.14
C ASN A 448 10.24 -12.09 -3.76
N PRO A 449 10.40 -12.08 -5.08
CA PRO A 449 11.73 -12.19 -5.67
C PRO A 449 12.63 -11.01 -5.30
N ASN A 450 12.11 -9.81 -5.15
CA ASN A 450 12.87 -8.63 -4.74
C ASN A 450 13.35 -8.76 -3.29
N ARG A 451 12.49 -9.18 -2.36
CA ARG A 451 12.87 -9.44 -0.98
C ARG A 451 13.89 -10.57 -0.85
N LEU A 452 13.80 -11.63 -1.66
CA LEU A 452 14.80 -12.70 -1.68
C LEU A 452 16.20 -12.18 -2.01
N TYR A 453 16.33 -11.17 -2.91
CA TYR A 453 17.63 -10.56 -3.18
C TYR A 453 18.23 -9.86 -1.95
N MET A 454 17.42 -9.22 -1.12
CA MET A 454 17.89 -8.63 0.15
C MET A 454 18.41 -9.69 1.13
N TRP A 455 17.78 -10.87 1.16
CA TRP A 455 18.11 -11.93 2.11
C TRP A 455 19.20 -12.90 1.63
N THR A 456 19.41 -13.00 0.30
CA THR A 456 20.24 -14.09 -0.25
C THR A 456 21.11 -13.70 -1.43
N GLY A 457 20.87 -12.53 -2.05
CA GLY A 457 21.55 -12.08 -3.27
C GLY A 457 21.16 -12.82 -4.54
N THR A 458 20.08 -13.64 -4.52
CA THR A 458 19.62 -14.45 -5.66
C THR A 458 18.16 -14.88 -5.49
N ILE A 459 17.53 -15.28 -6.59
CA ILE A 459 16.23 -15.99 -6.63
C ILE A 459 16.39 -17.44 -7.06
N ASP A 460 17.61 -17.98 -7.02
CA ASP A 460 17.97 -19.31 -7.49
C ASP A 460 17.58 -19.59 -8.95
N PRO A 461 18.07 -18.82 -9.94
CA PRO A 461 17.69 -18.96 -11.34
C PRO A 461 18.05 -20.32 -11.95
N GLY A 462 18.90 -21.10 -11.28
CA GLY A 462 19.28 -22.46 -11.65
C GLY A 462 18.32 -23.55 -11.14
N GLY A 463 17.37 -23.20 -10.26
CA GLY A 463 16.38 -24.13 -9.72
C GLY A 463 16.93 -25.21 -8.78
N THR A 464 18.14 -25.01 -8.24
CA THR A 464 18.81 -26.06 -7.44
C THR A 464 18.38 -26.09 -5.98
N GLY A 465 17.82 -24.99 -5.49
CA GLY A 465 17.38 -24.82 -4.11
C GLY A 465 15.86 -24.65 -3.94
N GLY A 466 15.09 -24.76 -5.02
CA GLY A 466 13.63 -24.59 -5.01
C GLY A 466 13.14 -23.37 -5.82
N GLY A 467 14.07 -22.59 -6.42
CA GLY A 467 13.75 -21.50 -7.37
C GLY A 467 13.52 -22.01 -8.81
N PRO A 468 13.47 -21.13 -9.81
CA PRO A 468 13.53 -19.69 -9.66
C PRO A 468 12.21 -19.11 -9.08
N ILE A 469 12.33 -18.15 -8.19
CA ILE A 469 11.17 -17.43 -7.67
C ILE A 469 11.03 -16.13 -8.47
N ILE A 470 9.94 -16.01 -9.25
CA ILE A 470 9.69 -14.87 -10.14
C ILE A 470 8.32 -14.20 -9.89
N ASP A 471 7.55 -14.72 -8.98
CA ASP A 471 6.19 -14.26 -8.65
C ASP A 471 5.93 -14.30 -7.14
N ASN A 472 4.76 -13.79 -6.73
CA ASN A 472 4.27 -13.85 -5.35
C ASN A 472 3.45 -15.11 -5.07
N SER A 473 3.43 -16.08 -6.01
CA SER A 473 2.68 -17.31 -5.81
C SER A 473 3.21 -18.11 -4.61
N PRO A 474 2.36 -18.93 -4.00
CA PRO A 474 2.59 -19.50 -2.68
C PRO A 474 3.67 -20.57 -2.65
N ALA A 475 4.92 -20.19 -2.96
CA ALA A 475 6.07 -20.85 -2.36
C ALA A 475 5.94 -20.86 -0.82
N HIS A 476 5.12 -19.97 -0.28
CA HIS A 476 4.86 -19.78 1.14
C HIS A 476 4.17 -20.96 1.82
N ASP A 477 3.18 -21.57 1.19
CA ASP A 477 2.46 -22.72 1.75
C ASP A 477 3.26 -24.02 1.66
N ASN A 478 4.29 -24.03 0.80
CA ASN A 478 5.20 -25.13 0.64
C ASN A 478 6.63 -24.64 0.87
N ILE A 479 7.04 -24.54 2.12
CA ILE A 479 8.41 -24.24 2.55
C ILE A 479 9.40 -25.12 1.79
N THR A 480 9.90 -24.65 0.68
CA THR A 480 10.68 -25.44 -0.26
C THR A 480 12.08 -24.90 -0.48
N LEU A 481 12.32 -23.63 -0.16
CA LEU A 481 13.60 -23.01 -0.41
C LEU A 481 14.69 -23.56 0.51
N SER A 482 15.88 -23.78 -0.05
CA SER A 482 16.95 -24.48 0.69
C SER A 482 18.36 -23.97 0.42
N TRP A 483 18.53 -22.94 -0.45
CA TRP A 483 19.87 -22.34 -0.58
C TRP A 483 20.22 -21.50 0.64
N THR A 484 21.52 -21.28 0.87
CA THR A 484 22.01 -20.56 2.03
C THR A 484 21.63 -19.09 1.98
N THR A 485 21.07 -18.58 3.08
CA THR A 485 20.73 -17.18 3.26
C THR A 485 21.91 -16.39 3.86
N TYR A 486 21.86 -15.06 3.70
CA TYR A 486 22.91 -14.22 4.26
C TYR A 486 22.91 -14.15 5.80
N PRO A 487 21.76 -14.16 6.51
CA PRO A 487 21.73 -14.34 7.96
C PRO A 487 22.40 -15.60 8.47
N GLU A 488 22.33 -16.74 7.75
CA GLU A 488 23.07 -17.95 8.10
C GLU A 488 24.59 -17.74 8.03
N ARG A 489 25.07 -17.01 7.01
CA ARG A 489 26.50 -16.69 6.88
C ARG A 489 26.97 -15.74 7.99
N LEU A 490 26.17 -14.75 8.36
CA LEU A 490 26.45 -13.88 9.51
C LEU A 490 26.50 -14.68 10.80
N GLN A 491 25.56 -15.62 10.98
CA GLN A 491 25.53 -16.52 12.14
C GLN A 491 26.80 -17.37 12.24
N GLN A 492 27.24 -17.94 11.11
CA GLN A 492 28.46 -18.76 11.04
C GLN A 492 29.73 -17.93 11.31
N ALA A 493 29.74 -16.68 10.88
CA ALA A 493 30.87 -15.75 11.08
C ALA A 493 30.89 -15.08 12.45
N GLY A 494 29.89 -15.36 13.32
CA GLY A 494 29.80 -14.75 14.64
C GLY A 494 29.37 -13.27 14.63
N VAL A 495 28.87 -12.75 13.51
CA VAL A 495 28.28 -11.42 13.42
C VAL A 495 26.88 -11.48 14.00
N SER A 496 26.58 -10.62 14.97
CA SER A 496 25.26 -10.58 15.61
C SER A 496 24.22 -9.94 14.69
N TRP A 497 23.04 -10.55 14.64
CA TRP A 497 21.94 -10.09 13.79
C TRP A 497 20.57 -10.38 14.40
N GLN A 498 19.53 -9.65 13.94
CA GLN A 498 18.15 -9.84 14.37
C GLN A 498 17.19 -9.35 13.29
N VAL A 499 16.08 -10.06 13.10
CA VAL A 499 14.89 -9.57 12.40
C VAL A 499 13.92 -9.04 13.45
N TYR A 500 13.58 -7.77 13.36
CA TYR A 500 12.58 -7.12 14.20
C TYR A 500 11.26 -7.10 13.44
N GLN A 501 10.32 -7.89 13.89
CA GLN A 501 8.98 -8.05 13.31
C GLN A 501 7.95 -8.28 14.41
N GLU A 502 6.72 -7.94 14.15
CA GLU A 502 5.57 -8.16 15.04
C GLU A 502 4.78 -9.41 14.64
N GLU A 503 3.65 -9.71 15.29
CA GLU A 503 2.78 -10.83 14.91
C GLU A 503 2.24 -10.62 13.50
N ASP A 504 1.73 -9.42 13.21
CA ASP A 504 1.48 -8.92 11.87
C ASP A 504 2.81 -8.40 11.29
N ASN A 505 3.30 -9.03 10.24
CA ASN A 505 4.54 -8.68 9.55
C ASN A 505 4.37 -8.65 8.02
N TYR A 506 3.15 -8.54 7.54
CA TYR A 506 2.77 -8.51 6.12
C TYR A 506 3.35 -9.68 5.30
N ASP A 507 3.75 -10.77 5.96
CA ASP A 507 4.48 -11.92 5.41
C ASP A 507 5.81 -11.60 4.71
N ASP A 508 6.36 -10.42 4.95
CA ASP A 508 7.55 -9.86 4.31
C ASP A 508 8.87 -10.45 4.79
N ASN A 509 8.84 -11.34 5.77
CA ASN A 509 10.01 -12.06 6.22
C ASN A 509 10.27 -13.31 5.39
N ALA A 510 10.93 -13.17 4.24
CA ALA A 510 11.22 -14.26 3.33
C ALA A 510 12.05 -15.41 3.94
N LEU A 511 12.65 -15.24 5.12
CA LEU A 511 13.30 -16.36 5.82
C LEU A 511 12.32 -17.47 6.20
N ALA A 512 11.02 -17.13 6.33
CA ALA A 512 9.96 -18.10 6.60
C ALA A 512 9.83 -19.17 5.51
N TRP A 513 10.22 -18.87 4.28
CA TRP A 513 10.11 -19.76 3.12
C TRP A 513 11.26 -20.76 3.04
N PHE A 514 12.29 -20.60 3.87
CA PHE A 514 13.46 -21.48 3.88
C PHE A 514 13.31 -22.60 4.90
N LYS A 515 13.55 -23.84 4.46
CA LYS A 515 13.47 -25.05 5.30
C LYS A 515 14.28 -24.94 6.59
N GLN A 516 15.48 -24.36 6.51
CA GLN A 516 16.39 -24.21 7.64
C GLN A 516 15.89 -23.23 8.71
N PHE A 517 14.99 -22.31 8.38
CA PHE A 517 14.34 -21.41 9.35
C PHE A 517 13.01 -21.97 9.85
N ALA A 518 12.18 -22.46 8.94
CA ALA A 518 10.86 -22.99 9.27
C ALA A 518 10.94 -24.22 10.19
N SER A 519 11.90 -25.14 9.93
CA SER A 519 12.13 -26.31 10.75
C SER A 519 13.16 -26.10 11.87
N ALA A 520 13.65 -24.89 12.07
CA ALA A 520 14.64 -24.60 13.12
C ALA A 520 14.08 -24.90 14.52
N PRO A 521 14.84 -25.62 15.37
CA PRO A 521 14.44 -25.84 16.76
C PRO A 521 14.16 -24.53 17.50
N ALA A 522 13.18 -24.52 18.41
CA ALA A 522 12.72 -23.32 19.11
C ALA A 522 13.85 -22.53 19.81
N GLY A 523 14.86 -23.21 20.37
CA GLY A 523 16.02 -22.61 21.02
C GLY A 523 17.18 -22.24 20.09
N SER A 524 17.10 -22.54 18.79
CA SER A 524 18.21 -22.29 17.86
C SER A 524 18.36 -20.80 17.54
N PRO A 525 19.58 -20.32 17.24
CA PRO A 525 19.80 -18.93 16.84
C PRO A 525 18.97 -18.51 15.62
N LEU A 526 18.79 -19.37 14.62
CA LEU A 526 18.00 -19.06 13.44
C LEU A 526 16.54 -18.81 13.80
N ARG A 527 15.95 -19.65 14.68
CA ARG A 527 14.57 -19.46 15.14
C ARG A 527 14.42 -18.20 15.98
N GLN A 528 15.33 -17.97 16.93
CA GLN A 528 15.25 -16.85 17.86
C GLN A 528 15.50 -15.49 17.18
N ARG A 529 16.40 -15.45 16.22
CA ARG A 529 16.80 -14.20 15.54
C ARG A 529 16.03 -13.94 14.26
N GLY A 530 15.70 -14.98 13.51
CA GLY A 530 15.06 -14.83 12.20
C GLY A 530 13.54 -14.92 12.24
N MET A 531 12.97 -15.71 13.16
CA MET A 531 11.55 -16.08 13.12
C MET A 531 10.74 -15.60 14.34
N ARG A 532 11.42 -15.04 15.35
CA ARG A 532 10.73 -14.53 16.53
C ARG A 532 9.88 -13.33 16.16
N LYS A 533 8.62 -13.39 16.52
CA LYS A 533 7.70 -12.26 16.51
C LYS A 533 7.71 -11.58 17.87
N GLY A 534 7.93 -10.26 17.89
CA GLY A 534 8.01 -9.45 19.09
C GLY A 534 6.75 -8.60 19.29
N THR A 535 6.70 -7.89 20.41
CA THR A 535 5.66 -6.88 20.65
C THR A 535 6.02 -5.55 19.99
N ALA A 536 5.02 -4.73 19.68
CA ALA A 536 5.22 -3.36 19.20
C ALA A 536 6.21 -2.60 20.12
N GLY A 537 7.13 -1.86 19.52
CA GLY A 537 8.17 -1.12 20.23
C GLY A 537 9.36 -1.97 20.72
N TRP A 538 9.47 -3.24 20.32
CA TRP A 538 10.63 -4.07 20.69
C TRP A 538 11.96 -3.47 20.17
N PHE A 539 12.01 -3.10 18.90
CA PHE A 539 13.21 -2.45 18.33
C PHE A 539 13.57 -1.15 19.07
N GLU A 540 12.58 -0.30 19.33
CA GLU A 540 12.79 0.98 20.02
C GLU A 540 13.32 0.79 21.44
N THR A 541 12.84 -0.25 22.13
CA THR A 541 13.31 -0.60 23.46
C THR A 541 14.79 -1.01 23.44
N ASP A 542 15.19 -1.83 22.47
CA ASP A 542 16.58 -2.26 22.31
C ASP A 542 17.48 -1.11 21.85
N ALA A 543 17.01 -0.27 20.92
CA ALA A 543 17.74 0.89 20.45
C ALA A 543 18.02 1.90 21.56
N ARG A 544 16.99 2.29 22.34
CA ARG A 544 17.18 3.22 23.48
C ARG A 544 18.12 2.68 24.54
N ALA A 545 18.16 1.38 24.70
CA ALA A 545 19.04 0.71 25.66
C ALA A 545 20.45 0.38 25.09
N GLY A 546 20.75 0.74 23.84
CA GLY A 546 22.03 0.44 23.20
C GLY A 546 22.29 -1.05 22.96
N ARG A 547 21.22 -1.85 22.77
CA ARG A 547 21.32 -3.32 22.63
C ARG A 547 21.10 -3.82 21.20
N LEU A 548 21.12 -2.94 20.20
CA LEU A 548 20.99 -3.38 18.81
C LEU A 548 22.14 -4.33 18.43
N PRO A 549 21.87 -5.38 17.65
CA PRO A 549 22.92 -6.20 17.09
C PRO A 549 23.68 -5.45 15.99
N GLN A 550 24.73 -6.07 15.47
CA GLN A 550 25.52 -5.51 14.37
C GLN A 550 24.70 -5.33 13.08
N VAL A 551 23.73 -6.23 12.82
CA VAL A 551 22.82 -6.13 11.69
C VAL A 551 21.37 -6.33 12.13
N SER A 552 20.50 -5.39 11.79
CA SER A 552 19.08 -5.43 12.07
C SER A 552 18.27 -5.32 10.78
N TRP A 553 17.30 -6.18 10.59
CA TRP A 553 16.27 -6.01 9.56
C TRP A 553 14.94 -5.66 10.22
N LEU A 554 14.28 -4.66 9.70
CA LEU A 554 12.96 -4.23 10.16
C LEU A 554 11.91 -4.68 9.15
N VAL A 555 10.89 -5.37 9.64
CA VAL A 555 9.73 -5.78 8.84
C VAL A 555 8.51 -5.08 9.42
N ALA A 556 7.87 -4.25 8.61
CA ALA A 556 6.74 -3.44 9.05
C ALA A 556 5.46 -4.29 9.19
N PRO A 557 4.55 -3.93 10.11
CA PRO A 557 3.18 -4.43 10.10
C PRO A 557 2.44 -3.96 8.84
N THR A 558 1.43 -4.72 8.42
CA THR A 558 0.62 -4.48 7.22
C THR A 558 0.23 -3.00 7.04
N ALA A 559 -0.42 -2.41 8.02
CA ALA A 559 -0.91 -1.03 7.95
C ALA A 559 0.21 0.03 7.88
N GLN A 560 1.46 -0.34 8.13
CA GLN A 560 2.63 0.53 8.14
C GLN A 560 3.65 0.17 7.05
N SER A 561 3.28 -0.72 6.12
CA SER A 561 4.16 -1.22 5.06
C SER A 561 4.42 -0.20 3.94
N GLU A 562 3.55 0.79 3.76
CA GLU A 562 3.49 1.73 2.64
C GLU A 562 3.06 1.11 1.29
N HIS A 563 2.63 -0.17 1.25
CA HIS A 563 1.98 -0.71 0.05
C HIS A 563 0.87 0.25 -0.42
N PRO A 564 0.62 0.43 -1.72
CA PRO A 564 -0.34 1.43 -2.23
C PRO A 564 -1.71 1.47 -1.55
N SER A 565 -2.21 0.34 -1.09
CA SER A 565 -3.45 0.25 -0.31
C SER A 565 -3.33 0.80 1.12
N PHE A 566 -2.12 1.09 1.60
CA PHE A 566 -1.84 1.61 2.94
C PHE A 566 -1.17 2.98 2.89
N PHE A 567 -1.40 3.76 3.95
CA PHE A 567 -1.00 5.16 3.96
C PHE A 567 0.52 5.36 4.07
N PRO A 568 1.17 6.10 3.16
CA PRO A 568 2.56 6.54 3.34
C PRO A 568 2.82 7.24 4.67
N ALA A 569 1.80 7.86 5.24
CA ALA A 569 1.85 8.50 6.54
C ALA A 569 2.01 7.51 7.70
N ALA A 570 1.42 6.32 7.62
CA ALA A 570 1.56 5.29 8.65
C ALA A 570 2.96 4.66 8.59
N GLY A 571 3.50 4.43 7.39
CA GLY A 571 4.90 4.03 7.22
C GLY A 571 5.89 5.08 7.69
N ALA A 572 5.60 6.36 7.44
CA ALA A 572 6.39 7.48 7.97
C ALA A 572 6.43 7.47 9.50
N GLU A 573 5.32 7.21 10.18
CA GLU A 573 5.26 7.08 11.64
C GLU A 573 6.11 5.91 12.13
N TYR A 574 6.01 4.76 11.46
CA TYR A 574 6.83 3.58 11.76
C TYR A 574 8.32 3.89 11.67
N ILE A 575 8.79 4.43 10.55
CA ILE A 575 10.21 4.78 10.36
C ILE A 575 10.65 5.88 11.32
N ALA A 576 9.80 6.89 11.56
CA ALA A 576 10.11 7.97 12.51
C ALA A 576 10.33 7.44 13.93
N SER A 577 9.54 6.46 14.39
CA SER A 577 9.70 5.85 15.71
C SER A 577 11.04 5.13 15.87
N LYS A 578 11.49 4.42 14.82
CA LYS A 578 12.79 3.72 14.80
C LYS A 578 13.95 4.69 14.86
N LEU A 579 13.90 5.73 14.02
CA LEU A 579 14.93 6.78 13.99
C LEU A 579 14.97 7.62 15.27
N ASP A 580 13.79 7.89 15.89
CA ASP A 580 13.72 8.55 17.18
C ASP A 580 14.42 7.74 18.28
N ALA A 581 14.19 6.43 18.30
CA ALA A 581 14.80 5.54 19.27
C ALA A 581 16.32 5.48 19.13
N ILE A 582 16.84 5.37 17.90
CA ILE A 582 18.28 5.40 17.62
C ILE A 582 18.87 6.74 18.04
N ALA A 583 18.28 7.85 17.59
CA ALA A 583 18.81 9.20 17.80
C ALA A 583 18.64 9.71 19.24
N SER A 584 17.80 9.07 20.05
CA SER A 584 17.68 9.36 21.49
C SER A 584 18.83 8.78 22.33
N ASN A 585 19.58 7.83 21.77
CA ASN A 585 20.80 7.27 22.35
C ASN A 585 22.01 7.79 21.54
N GLU A 586 22.74 8.73 22.10
CA GLU A 586 23.85 9.43 21.42
C GLU A 586 24.96 8.47 21.01
N ASP A 587 25.36 7.54 21.87
CA ASP A 587 26.39 6.54 21.57
C ASP A 587 25.96 5.63 20.41
N LEU A 588 24.70 5.21 20.39
CA LEU A 588 24.16 4.38 19.31
C LEU A 588 24.08 5.16 18.00
N TRP A 589 23.61 6.43 18.05
CA TRP A 589 23.53 7.30 16.87
C TRP A 589 24.88 7.41 16.16
N HIS A 590 25.93 7.68 16.91
CA HIS A 590 27.29 7.85 16.36
C HIS A 590 27.88 6.59 15.73
N LYS A 591 27.25 5.44 15.86
CA LYS A 591 27.73 4.13 15.39
C LYS A 591 26.78 3.47 14.39
N THR A 592 25.66 4.13 14.07
CA THR A 592 24.58 3.51 13.29
C THR A 592 24.52 4.02 11.85
N LEU A 593 24.38 3.08 10.94
CA LEU A 593 23.97 3.26 9.57
C LEU A 593 22.56 2.70 9.40
N PHE A 594 21.57 3.55 9.13
CA PHE A 594 20.20 3.17 8.84
C PHE A 594 19.93 3.37 7.33
N ILE A 595 19.37 2.35 6.66
CA ILE A 595 19.02 2.40 5.25
C ILE A 595 17.53 2.14 5.14
N LEU A 596 16.78 3.14 4.67
CA LEU A 596 15.38 3.02 4.27
C LEU A 596 15.33 2.78 2.76
N THR A 597 14.62 1.76 2.34
CA THR A 597 14.34 1.48 0.92
C THR A 597 12.98 0.81 0.75
N TYR A 598 12.64 0.48 -0.48
CA TYR A 598 11.39 -0.19 -0.88
C TYR A 598 11.76 -1.44 -1.70
N ASP A 599 10.94 -2.46 -1.65
CA ASP A 599 11.23 -3.75 -2.28
C ASP A 599 11.10 -3.69 -3.80
N GLU A 600 10.02 -3.06 -4.32
CA GLU A 600 9.81 -2.87 -5.76
C GLU A 600 8.91 -1.64 -6.00
N ASN A 601 8.61 -1.33 -7.26
CA ASN A 601 7.95 -0.08 -7.65
C ASN A 601 6.42 -0.14 -7.69
N ASP A 602 5.76 -1.23 -7.25
CA ASP A 602 4.37 -1.56 -7.59
C ASP A 602 4.25 -1.72 -9.13
N GLY A 603 3.41 -1.08 -9.78
CA GLY A 603 3.50 -0.80 -11.21
C GLY A 603 3.65 0.69 -11.48
N LEU A 604 4.09 1.45 -10.47
CA LEU A 604 4.23 2.90 -10.56
C LEU A 604 5.41 3.30 -11.44
N PHE A 605 5.18 4.29 -12.30
CA PHE A 605 6.13 4.74 -13.32
C PHE A 605 7.46 5.21 -12.74
N ASP A 606 8.53 4.83 -13.42
CA ASP A 606 9.87 5.41 -13.27
C ASP A 606 10.47 5.65 -14.65
N HIS A 607 11.10 6.81 -14.86
CA HIS A 607 11.60 7.21 -16.18
C HIS A 607 12.97 6.67 -16.53
N VAL A 608 13.73 6.15 -15.54
CA VAL A 608 15.12 5.71 -15.76
C VAL A 608 15.15 4.22 -16.11
N PRO A 609 15.65 3.86 -17.30
CA PRO A 609 15.81 2.45 -17.65
C PRO A 609 16.73 1.72 -16.67
N PRO A 610 16.33 0.55 -16.14
CA PRO A 610 17.22 -0.24 -15.30
C PRO A 610 18.42 -0.79 -16.08
N PRO A 611 19.60 -0.91 -15.43
CA PRO A 611 20.81 -1.44 -16.05
C PRO A 611 20.77 -2.97 -16.12
N VAL A 612 19.89 -3.50 -16.95
CA VAL A 612 19.67 -4.94 -17.12
C VAL A 612 20.91 -5.66 -17.65
N ALA A 613 21.12 -6.88 -17.21
CA ALA A 613 22.26 -7.69 -17.63
C ALA A 613 22.22 -8.01 -19.14
N PRO A 614 23.35 -7.96 -19.86
CA PRO A 614 23.41 -8.39 -21.25
C PRO A 614 22.90 -9.83 -21.43
N ARG A 615 22.24 -10.08 -22.56
CA ARG A 615 21.67 -11.39 -22.86
C ARG A 615 22.70 -12.51 -22.72
N GLY A 616 22.32 -13.60 -22.06
CA GLY A 616 23.18 -14.75 -21.81
C GLY A 616 24.11 -14.61 -20.59
N THR A 617 23.97 -13.53 -19.80
CA THR A 617 24.71 -13.39 -18.53
C THR A 617 24.25 -14.47 -17.57
N ARG A 618 25.18 -15.30 -17.14
CA ARG A 618 24.90 -16.42 -16.23
C ARG A 618 24.32 -15.93 -14.90
N GLY A 619 23.20 -16.53 -14.49
CA GLY A 619 22.52 -16.23 -13.22
C GLY A 619 21.67 -14.96 -13.22
N GLU A 620 21.49 -14.31 -14.41
CA GLU A 620 20.69 -13.09 -14.57
C GLU A 620 19.53 -13.27 -15.55
N TYR A 621 19.17 -14.52 -15.88
CA TYR A 621 18.09 -14.84 -16.81
C TYR A 621 17.26 -16.03 -16.31
N VAL A 622 15.94 -15.95 -16.49
CA VAL A 622 14.97 -17.04 -16.28
C VAL A 622 14.07 -17.12 -17.51
N GLY A 623 13.91 -18.32 -18.08
CA GLY A 623 13.05 -18.51 -19.24
C GLY A 623 13.42 -17.72 -20.50
N GLY A 624 14.62 -17.14 -20.56
CA GLY A 624 15.07 -16.27 -21.65
C GLY A 624 14.86 -14.77 -21.39
N GLU A 625 14.16 -14.41 -20.32
CA GLU A 625 13.93 -13.05 -19.87
C GLU A 625 14.94 -12.63 -18.80
N PRO A 626 15.41 -11.36 -18.77
CA PRO A 626 16.34 -10.90 -17.78
C PRO A 626 15.69 -10.79 -16.40
N ILE A 627 16.42 -11.14 -15.35
CA ILE A 627 15.91 -10.99 -13.98
C ILE A 627 15.78 -9.50 -13.61
N GLY A 628 16.76 -8.70 -13.97
CA GLY A 628 16.84 -7.28 -13.58
C GLY A 628 18.27 -6.73 -13.68
N PRO A 629 18.62 -5.64 -12.95
CA PRO A 629 17.77 -4.90 -11.99
C PRO A 629 16.42 -4.47 -12.54
N GLY A 630 15.45 -4.29 -11.64
CA GLY A 630 14.14 -3.74 -11.98
C GLY A 630 14.14 -2.20 -11.94
N PHE A 631 12.96 -1.59 -11.80
CA PHE A 631 12.83 -0.12 -11.80
C PHE A 631 13.37 0.50 -10.51
N ARG A 632 13.60 1.81 -10.54
CA ARG A 632 14.08 2.51 -9.34
C ARG A 632 13.02 2.56 -8.26
N VAL A 633 13.50 2.41 -7.04
CA VAL A 633 12.72 2.59 -5.82
C VAL A 633 13.40 3.63 -4.91
N PRO A 634 12.68 4.29 -3.99
CA PRO A 634 13.29 5.24 -3.07
C PRO A 634 14.33 4.55 -2.18
N ALA A 635 15.48 5.21 -1.96
CA ALA A 635 16.44 4.79 -0.96
C ALA A 635 17.06 6.01 -0.27
N VAL A 636 17.05 6.01 1.07
CA VAL A 636 17.60 7.07 1.90
C VAL A 636 18.55 6.47 2.94
N VAL A 637 19.76 6.97 2.98
CA VAL A 637 20.79 6.57 3.94
C VAL A 637 20.82 7.57 5.08
N VAL A 638 20.52 7.13 6.29
CA VAL A 638 20.43 7.96 7.49
C VAL A 638 21.54 7.56 8.46
N SER A 639 22.47 8.47 8.68
CA SER A 639 23.67 8.24 9.51
C SER A 639 24.34 9.57 9.82
N PRO A 640 25.17 9.67 10.85
CA PRO A 640 26.04 10.83 11.02
C PRO A 640 26.92 11.12 9.79
N TRP A 641 27.32 10.10 9.07
CA TRP A 641 28.18 10.23 7.87
C TRP A 641 27.42 10.47 6.56
N SER A 642 26.10 10.47 6.57
CA SER A 642 25.25 10.75 5.41
C SER A 642 24.47 12.05 5.51
N ALA A 643 24.63 12.81 6.60
CA ALA A 643 23.93 14.07 6.84
C ALA A 643 24.31 15.17 5.83
N GLY A 644 23.39 16.12 5.60
CA GLY A 644 23.64 17.35 4.85
C GLY A 644 23.00 17.42 3.46
N GLY A 645 21.95 16.62 3.18
CA GLY A 645 21.15 16.76 1.98
C GLY A 645 21.90 16.42 0.70
N ARG A 646 22.51 15.24 0.64
CA ARG A 646 23.32 14.79 -0.48
C ARG A 646 22.53 13.88 -1.42
N VAL A 647 22.97 13.78 -2.65
CA VAL A 647 22.50 12.82 -3.64
C VAL A 647 23.62 11.83 -3.95
N CYS A 648 23.34 10.55 -3.89
CA CYS A 648 24.19 9.47 -4.37
C CYS A 648 23.59 8.90 -5.66
N SER A 649 24.33 9.06 -6.77
CA SER A 649 23.90 8.60 -8.10
C SER A 649 24.67 7.35 -8.56
N ASP A 650 25.30 6.61 -7.65
CA ASP A 650 25.84 5.30 -7.99
C ASP A 650 24.69 4.30 -8.24
N VAL A 651 24.90 3.42 -9.21
CA VAL A 651 23.96 2.31 -9.43
C VAL A 651 23.99 1.38 -8.22
N LEU A 652 22.86 1.23 -7.58
CA LEU A 652 22.66 0.38 -6.41
C LEU A 652 21.45 -0.51 -6.63
N ASP A 653 21.40 -1.67 -5.95
CA ASP A 653 20.24 -2.54 -5.88
C ASP A 653 20.16 -3.26 -4.51
N HIS A 654 19.23 -4.18 -4.32
CA HIS A 654 19.09 -4.88 -3.03
C HIS A 654 20.34 -5.69 -2.66
N THR A 655 21.16 -6.13 -3.64
CA THR A 655 22.45 -6.76 -3.33
C THR A 655 23.43 -5.78 -2.69
N SER A 656 23.25 -4.47 -2.90
CA SER A 656 24.06 -3.44 -2.26
C SER A 656 23.87 -3.38 -0.75
N LEU A 657 22.69 -3.79 -0.24
CA LEU A 657 22.42 -3.95 1.19
C LEU A 657 23.30 -5.04 1.81
N ILE A 658 23.43 -6.16 1.13
CA ILE A 658 24.38 -7.22 1.55
C ILE A 658 25.81 -6.73 1.44
N ARG A 659 26.16 -6.03 0.38
CA ARG A 659 27.54 -5.61 0.10
C ARG A 659 28.08 -4.58 1.08
N ILE A 660 27.25 -3.67 1.63
CA ILE A 660 27.71 -2.77 2.71
C ILE A 660 28.01 -3.58 3.99
N ILE A 661 27.24 -4.63 4.29
CA ILE A 661 27.50 -5.53 5.40
C ILE A 661 28.79 -6.34 5.14
N GLU A 662 28.98 -6.86 3.92
CA GLU A 662 30.24 -7.52 3.51
C GLU A 662 31.47 -6.62 3.73
N ARG A 663 31.36 -5.35 3.28
CA ARG A 663 32.47 -4.36 3.41
C ARG A 663 32.79 -4.07 4.87
N ARG A 664 31.76 -4.03 5.71
CA ARG A 664 31.91 -3.70 7.14
C ARG A 664 32.41 -4.88 7.98
N PHE A 665 31.85 -6.07 7.77
CA PHE A 665 32.07 -7.23 8.64
C PHE A 665 32.88 -8.36 7.98
N GLY A 666 33.20 -8.25 6.69
CA GLY A 666 34.04 -9.24 5.98
C GLY A 666 33.32 -10.54 5.59
N VAL A 667 32.03 -10.64 5.78
CA VAL A 667 31.25 -11.86 5.49
C VAL A 667 30.74 -11.82 4.06
N ARG A 668 31.31 -12.63 3.18
CA ARG A 668 30.96 -12.64 1.75
C ARG A 668 29.70 -13.43 1.45
N GLU A 669 28.84 -12.91 0.51
CA GLU A 669 27.71 -13.63 -0.09
C GLU A 669 28.06 -14.13 -1.51
N PRO A 670 28.36 -15.40 -1.69
CA PRO A 670 28.74 -15.95 -2.99
C PRO A 670 27.60 -15.97 -4.03
N ASN A 671 26.33 -15.91 -3.58
CA ASN A 671 25.17 -15.95 -4.48
C ASN A 671 25.03 -14.69 -5.34
N ILE A 672 25.61 -13.54 -4.89
CA ILE A 672 25.60 -12.32 -5.70
C ILE A 672 26.42 -12.56 -6.97
N SER A 673 25.78 -12.42 -8.12
CA SER A 673 26.38 -12.68 -9.42
C SER A 673 27.58 -11.75 -9.71
N ALA A 674 28.45 -12.20 -10.61
CA ALA A 674 29.57 -11.37 -11.06
C ALA A 674 29.10 -10.08 -11.77
N PHE A 675 27.94 -10.12 -12.43
CA PHE A 675 27.34 -8.95 -13.06
C PHE A 675 26.95 -7.90 -11.99
N ARG A 676 26.17 -8.29 -10.99
CA ARG A 676 25.74 -7.40 -9.92
C ARG A 676 26.91 -6.79 -9.15
N ARG A 677 27.93 -7.61 -8.88
CA ARG A 677 29.15 -7.13 -8.21
C ARG A 677 29.92 -6.08 -8.99
N ARG A 678 29.85 -6.08 -10.33
CA ARG A 678 30.50 -5.06 -11.17
C ARG A 678 29.63 -3.84 -11.39
N THR A 679 28.32 -4.04 -11.50
CA THR A 679 27.37 -2.98 -11.90
C THR A 679 26.86 -2.21 -10.68
N CYS A 680 26.53 -2.92 -9.59
CA CYS A 680 25.95 -2.29 -8.41
C CYS A 680 27.02 -1.95 -7.37
N GLY A 681 26.90 -0.80 -6.73
CA GLY A 681 27.75 -0.32 -5.65
C GLY A 681 27.47 -1.01 -4.30
N ASP A 682 28.00 -0.42 -3.23
CA ASP A 682 27.92 -0.97 -1.87
C ASP A 682 27.58 0.10 -0.81
N PHE A 683 26.92 1.17 -1.20
CA PHE A 683 26.56 2.33 -0.37
C PHE A 683 27.73 3.14 0.23
N THR A 684 28.99 2.76 0.03
CA THR A 684 30.10 3.53 0.60
C THR A 684 30.18 4.95 0.05
N SER A 685 29.74 5.19 -1.18
CA SER A 685 29.64 6.52 -1.82
C SER A 685 28.54 7.40 -1.21
N ALA A 686 27.53 6.81 -0.57
CA ALA A 686 26.51 7.54 0.16
C ALA A 686 27.01 8.09 1.50
N LEU A 687 28.18 7.65 1.96
CA LEU A 687 28.79 8.02 3.24
C LEU A 687 29.99 8.96 3.05
N ARG A 688 30.19 9.85 4.00
CA ARG A 688 31.31 10.76 4.01
C ARG A 688 32.00 10.76 5.37
N PHE A 689 33.17 10.19 5.43
CA PHE A 689 33.98 10.07 6.65
C PHE A 689 34.98 11.20 6.85
N SER A 690 35.00 12.21 5.97
CA SER A 690 35.94 13.35 6.03
C SER A 690 35.34 14.59 5.39
N GLY A 691 35.72 15.77 5.94
CA GLY A 691 35.29 17.08 5.45
C GLY A 691 33.95 17.57 6.01
N PRO A 692 33.60 18.85 5.82
CA PRO A 692 32.35 19.41 6.32
C PRO A 692 31.15 18.78 5.64
N PRO A 693 29.99 18.65 6.32
CA PRO A 693 28.76 18.22 5.69
C PRO A 693 28.34 19.24 4.63
N ALA A 694 27.63 18.79 3.61
CA ALA A 694 26.95 19.70 2.71
C ALA A 694 25.88 20.47 3.48
N GLY A 695 25.64 21.74 3.12
CA GLY A 695 24.60 22.53 3.77
C GLY A 695 23.21 21.91 3.56
N TYR A 696 22.38 21.93 4.60
CA TYR A 696 21.01 21.49 4.51
C TYR A 696 20.23 22.34 3.50
N PRO A 697 19.57 21.74 2.50
CA PRO A 697 18.77 22.51 1.55
C PRO A 697 17.56 23.15 2.26
N ARG A 698 17.26 24.38 1.91
CA ARG A 698 16.17 25.15 2.54
C ARG A 698 14.82 24.60 2.14
N SER A 699 14.01 24.18 3.13
CA SER A 699 12.60 23.89 2.91
C SER A 699 11.73 25.12 3.12
N PRO A 700 10.72 25.37 2.26
CA PRO A 700 9.86 26.54 2.39
C PRO A 700 8.76 26.42 3.46
N GLN A 701 8.46 25.25 4.02
CA GLN A 701 7.30 25.05 4.91
C GLN A 701 7.61 24.11 6.08
N ALA A 702 7.28 24.56 7.29
CA ALA A 702 7.34 23.78 8.52
C ALA A 702 5.97 23.19 8.86
N ILE A 703 5.90 21.87 8.92
CA ILE A 703 4.79 21.15 9.54
C ILE A 703 5.35 20.40 10.74
N THR A 704 4.79 20.56 11.94
CA THR A 704 5.24 19.79 13.09
C THR A 704 4.76 18.35 12.98
N LEU A 705 5.57 17.37 13.39
CA LEU A 705 5.20 15.94 13.37
C LEU A 705 3.88 15.66 14.11
N ALA A 706 3.65 16.33 15.24
CA ALA A 706 2.38 16.24 15.95
C ALA A 706 1.22 16.83 15.15
N ALA A 707 1.44 17.93 14.43
CA ALA A 707 0.42 18.51 13.55
C ALA A 707 0.29 17.72 12.24
N ALA A 708 1.38 17.16 11.71
CA ALA A 708 1.35 16.26 10.55
C ALA A 708 0.67 14.94 10.91
N ALA A 709 1.01 14.30 12.01
CA ALA A 709 0.35 13.08 12.49
C ALA A 709 -1.11 13.33 12.88
N ALA A 710 -1.44 14.45 13.56
CA ALA A 710 -2.82 14.80 13.86
C ALA A 710 -3.61 15.23 12.61
N SER A 711 -2.97 15.90 11.66
CA SER A 711 -3.56 16.23 10.36
C SER A 711 -3.76 14.96 9.51
N LEU A 712 -2.83 14.02 9.57
CA LEU A 712 -2.88 12.74 8.87
C LEU A 712 -3.90 11.80 9.53
N LEU A 713 -3.98 11.74 10.87
CA LEU A 713 -5.02 10.99 11.59
C LEU A 713 -6.41 11.64 11.42
N SER A 714 -6.50 12.96 11.34
CA SER A 714 -7.77 13.62 11.00
C SER A 714 -8.09 13.52 9.52
N ALA A 715 -7.10 13.50 8.63
CA ALA A 715 -7.24 13.18 7.23
C ALA A 715 -7.55 11.70 7.00
N GLN A 716 -7.06 10.78 7.84
CA GLN A 716 -7.51 9.37 7.84
C GLN A 716 -9.02 9.24 8.10
N ARG A 717 -9.58 10.06 8.98
CA ARG A 717 -11.05 10.12 9.16
C ARG A 717 -11.76 10.81 8.00
N GLY A 718 -11.06 11.63 7.22
CA GLY A 718 -11.55 12.37 6.06
C GLY A 718 -11.17 11.76 4.72
N VAL A 719 -10.16 10.87 4.65
CA VAL A 719 -9.68 10.26 3.40
C VAL A 719 -10.79 9.49 2.69
N PHE A 720 -11.63 8.76 3.43
CA PHE A 720 -12.81 8.09 2.85
C PHE A 720 -13.98 9.02 2.52
N ALA A 721 -13.92 10.27 2.97
CA ALA A 721 -14.88 11.31 2.59
C ALA A 721 -14.41 12.12 1.37
N ASN A 722 -13.14 11.99 0.98
CA ASN A 722 -12.58 12.64 -0.20
C ASN A 722 -12.84 11.79 -1.45
N PRO A 723 -13.04 12.42 -2.62
CA PRO A 723 -13.22 11.69 -3.87
C PRO A 723 -11.95 10.90 -4.22
N THR A 724 -12.14 9.73 -4.83
CA THR A 724 -11.04 8.96 -5.43
C THR A 724 -10.26 9.84 -6.41
N PRO A 725 -8.92 9.78 -6.44
CA PRO A 725 -8.14 10.52 -7.41
C PRO A 725 -8.47 10.04 -8.83
N LEU A 726 -8.70 10.98 -9.72
CA LEU A 726 -9.01 10.69 -11.11
C LEU A 726 -7.80 10.95 -11.99
N VAL A 727 -7.62 10.08 -12.99
CA VAL A 727 -6.70 10.35 -14.09
C VAL A 727 -7.19 11.62 -14.82
N PRO A 728 -6.33 12.64 -15.02
CA PRO A 728 -6.78 13.90 -15.60
C PRO A 728 -7.18 13.70 -17.06
N ALA A 729 -8.31 14.29 -17.47
CA ALA A 729 -8.80 14.24 -18.86
C ALA A 729 -7.86 14.96 -19.85
N ALA A 730 -7.05 15.90 -19.36
CA ALA A 730 -5.99 16.57 -20.10
C ALA A 730 -4.69 16.52 -19.31
N ASN A 731 -3.56 16.33 -20.01
CA ASN A 731 -2.25 16.27 -19.39
C ASN A 731 -1.91 17.52 -18.60
N GLN A 732 -1.39 17.33 -17.40
CA GLN A 732 -0.82 18.37 -16.56
C GLN A 732 0.59 18.74 -17.07
N PRO A 733 1.06 19.98 -16.81
CA PRO A 733 2.46 20.33 -17.04
C PRO A 733 3.38 19.41 -16.25
N ILE A 734 4.40 18.86 -16.88
CA ILE A 734 5.40 18.03 -16.21
C ILE A 734 6.28 18.95 -15.35
N PRO A 735 6.38 18.74 -14.03
CA PRO A 735 7.20 19.59 -13.17
C PRO A 735 8.68 19.57 -13.60
N GLY A 736 9.26 20.74 -13.79
CA GLY A 736 10.67 20.90 -14.15
C GLY A 736 10.99 20.81 -15.65
N GLN A 737 9.97 20.67 -16.50
CA GLN A 737 10.13 20.69 -17.95
C GLN A 737 9.54 21.95 -18.59
#